data_cd96f7af2ea098769eea556485372cba
#
_entry.id   cd96f7af2ea098769eea556485372cba
#
_cell.length_a   1.000
_cell.length_b   1.000
_cell.length_c   1.000
_cell.angle_alpha   90.00
_cell.angle_beta   90.00
_cell.angle_gamma   90.00
#
_symmetry.space_group_name_H-M   'P 1'
#
loop_
_entity.id
_entity.type
_entity.pdbx_description
1 polymer ?
#
loop_
_entity_poly.entity_id
_entity_poly.type
_entity_poly.pdbx_seq_one_letter_code
_entity_poly.pdbx_strand_id
1 'polypeptide(L)'
;MPKVFLSVINDLHSDQRVHRTCMVWQEMGYEVVLSGRTYPNPAPLTRPYRTERFTCFFHRGPLFYLEFQWRLWDVLRREKPDVYLANDLDTLWPNAYWARRRGMSLVYDSHEYFLGAPELESRPFIQGLWRWVEKRCFPRITAGVTVNASIAQAYYAEYGQSLDIVRNVPLLPEEGLPFSPDGDDKQEARRLAACGALDLPTDRPIWILQGAGINIDRGAEELLEALGRHPHALLLIVGSGDALPILQRTADAQGWTDSKVRFIGRVTREALRRYTQAAHLGFSLDKPQSQNYRWSLPNKLFDYFQAGIPVIASNLVEVAAHLGAAGRVIPEMTPEAILNAAHELLQPDAYRRAAQAAQQAAHRYHWDHEKETWKQLIRRLNGEKTVHVWSMDRLEPPPYGGTLEVAGQVENLVQAGYQVVLHATTKADFAHAQALKLSEHPGVQFKTYRRNPWAIVSWNRPYIVGSRSTQVQREALATAKGKHLVQGTHLTGLDFPSEAILRWHNPEARYYQSLASYSTGLKRMYLRWEAAKLLRWERALAKRWPGPLWALTAVDAQAWQAMGGTAATVVPPQKRFHGTPPAHEAAKKSLLVPGKFSVVENERAARWTADLPLDVTWAGHDFSEGLRHIAAAKGVRILDRPDDGTMAQAFQNAAMVLVHAERSLGLKLKLIQALHQARWIVAHEAALAGLDWTPEMGIVTYHSPESLAEAVEKALKSPWDTQQAEAVKAARRPWTQPSSIATLLD
;
A
#
# COMPACT_ATOMS: atom_id res chain seq x y z
N MET A 1 5.79 29.02 -13.73
CA MET A 1 5.20 28.14 -12.71
C MET A 1 4.67 26.91 -13.44
N PRO A 2 4.84 25.70 -12.92
CA PRO A 2 4.19 24.52 -13.51
C PRO A 2 2.67 24.66 -13.38
N LYS A 3 1.93 24.08 -14.33
CA LYS A 3 0.48 24.17 -14.40
C LYS A 3 -0.15 22.84 -14.09
N VAL A 4 -1.13 22.82 -13.18
CA VAL A 4 -2.02 21.68 -12.97
C VAL A 4 -3.43 21.98 -13.46
N PHE A 5 -4.02 21.04 -14.18
CA PHE A 5 -5.40 21.13 -14.66
C PHE A 5 -6.25 20.06 -13.95
N LEU A 6 -7.21 20.52 -13.17
CA LEU A 6 -8.18 19.67 -12.49
C LEU A 6 -9.49 19.66 -13.27
N SER A 7 -10.09 18.50 -13.44
CA SER A 7 -11.40 18.35 -14.09
C SER A 7 -12.37 17.61 -13.19
N VAL A 8 -13.61 18.08 -13.15
CA VAL A 8 -14.72 17.47 -12.41
C VAL A 8 -16.01 17.56 -13.22
N ILE A 9 -16.88 16.55 -13.09
CA ILE A 9 -18.15 16.54 -13.82
C ILE A 9 -19.20 17.47 -13.20
N ASN A 10 -19.04 17.80 -11.92
CA ASN A 10 -19.98 18.61 -11.14
C ASN A 10 -19.83 20.12 -11.39
N ASP A 11 -20.75 20.89 -10.80
CA ASP A 11 -20.61 22.36 -10.69
C ASP A 11 -19.53 22.69 -9.66
N LEU A 12 -18.65 23.60 -10.03
CA LEU A 12 -17.49 24.03 -9.22
C LEU A 12 -17.86 24.79 -7.94
N HIS A 13 -19.12 25.23 -7.81
CA HIS A 13 -19.57 25.99 -6.65
C HIS A 13 -19.67 25.13 -5.38
N SER A 14 -20.21 23.93 -5.49
CA SER A 14 -20.58 23.08 -4.34
C SER A 14 -19.47 22.10 -3.94
N ASP A 15 -18.51 21.81 -4.82
CA ASP A 15 -17.49 20.79 -4.57
C ASP A 15 -16.34 21.31 -3.68
N GLN A 16 -16.50 21.13 -2.39
CA GLN A 16 -15.52 21.58 -1.38
C GLN A 16 -14.25 20.71 -1.33
N ARG A 17 -14.34 19.44 -1.69
CA ARG A 17 -13.16 18.56 -1.74
C ARG A 17 -12.22 19.01 -2.83
N VAL A 18 -12.74 19.19 -4.04
CA VAL A 18 -11.96 19.66 -5.19
C VAL A 18 -11.40 21.06 -4.93
N HIS A 19 -12.17 21.96 -4.30
CA HIS A 19 -11.67 23.28 -3.92
C HIS A 19 -10.45 23.18 -2.99
N ARG A 20 -10.52 22.36 -1.94
CA ARG A 20 -9.40 22.15 -1.01
C ARG A 20 -8.19 21.56 -1.71
N THR A 21 -8.38 20.61 -2.62
CA THR A 21 -7.32 20.05 -3.45
C THR A 21 -6.65 21.14 -4.30
N CYS A 22 -7.43 22.01 -4.95
CA CYS A 22 -6.88 23.17 -5.70
C CYS A 22 -5.99 24.07 -4.83
N MET A 23 -6.44 24.36 -3.60
CA MET A 23 -5.67 25.19 -2.66
C MET A 23 -4.32 24.56 -2.30
N VAL A 24 -4.26 23.23 -2.12
CA VAL A 24 -2.98 22.54 -1.85
C VAL A 24 -2.04 22.64 -3.05
N TRP A 25 -2.53 22.44 -4.27
CA TRP A 25 -1.71 22.58 -5.47
C TRP A 25 -1.17 24.01 -5.64
N GLN A 26 -2.02 25.02 -5.35
CA GLN A 26 -1.59 26.43 -5.38
C GLN A 26 -0.53 26.72 -4.32
N GLU A 27 -0.69 26.22 -3.08
CA GLU A 27 0.28 26.34 -1.99
C GLU A 27 1.62 25.69 -2.37
N MET A 28 1.59 24.60 -3.14
CA MET A 28 2.78 23.92 -3.65
C MET A 28 3.40 24.59 -4.88
N GLY A 29 2.93 25.78 -5.24
CA GLY A 29 3.55 26.61 -6.28
C GLY A 29 3.10 26.32 -7.70
N TYR A 30 1.93 25.68 -7.90
CA TYR A 30 1.36 25.45 -9.22
C TYR A 30 0.36 26.55 -9.65
N GLU A 31 0.36 26.88 -10.92
CA GLU A 31 -0.79 27.54 -11.56
C GLU A 31 -1.93 26.53 -11.63
N VAL A 32 -3.06 26.84 -10.99
CA VAL A 32 -4.22 25.93 -10.91
C VAL A 32 -5.28 26.36 -11.88
N VAL A 33 -5.76 25.43 -12.72
CA VAL A 33 -6.94 25.58 -13.56
C VAL A 33 -7.93 24.49 -13.20
N LEU A 34 -9.11 24.87 -12.70
CA LEU A 34 -10.20 23.94 -12.40
C LEU A 34 -11.28 24.02 -13.48
N SER A 35 -11.61 22.89 -14.09
CA SER A 35 -12.65 22.82 -15.12
C SER A 35 -13.81 21.93 -14.70
N GLY A 36 -15.03 22.39 -15.03
CA GLY A 36 -16.26 21.65 -14.81
C GLY A 36 -17.43 22.24 -15.54
N ARG A 37 -18.61 21.64 -15.40
CA ARG A 37 -19.83 22.14 -16.06
C ARG A 37 -20.49 23.28 -15.29
N THR A 38 -21.30 24.03 -15.99
CA THR A 38 -22.21 25.05 -15.46
C THR A 38 -23.64 24.54 -15.52
N TYR A 39 -24.38 24.63 -14.40
CA TYR A 39 -25.81 24.38 -14.37
C TYR A 39 -26.60 25.64 -14.83
N PRO A 40 -27.87 25.48 -15.24
CA PRO A 40 -28.78 26.64 -15.46
C PRO A 40 -28.85 27.47 -14.17
N ASN A 41 -28.80 28.78 -14.29
CA ASN A 41 -28.78 29.76 -13.19
C ASN A 41 -27.57 29.55 -12.23
N PRO A 42 -26.34 29.68 -12.75
CA PRO A 42 -25.16 29.43 -11.95
C PRO A 42 -24.99 30.47 -10.84
N ALA A 43 -24.71 29.99 -9.62
CA ALA A 43 -24.29 30.90 -8.57
C ALA A 43 -22.95 31.57 -8.92
N PRO A 44 -22.71 32.83 -8.47
CA PRO A 44 -21.43 33.47 -8.61
C PRO A 44 -20.31 32.59 -8.01
N LEU A 45 -19.23 32.45 -8.75
CA LEU A 45 -18.09 31.63 -8.31
C LEU A 45 -16.85 32.52 -8.19
N THR A 46 -16.42 32.75 -6.96
CA THR A 46 -15.14 33.42 -6.67
C THR A 46 -14.15 32.39 -6.10
N ARG A 47 -13.05 32.18 -6.81
CA ARG A 47 -11.98 31.26 -6.41
C ARG A 47 -10.62 31.96 -6.56
N PRO A 48 -9.61 31.66 -5.73
CA PRO A 48 -8.29 32.27 -5.83
C PRO A 48 -7.43 31.68 -6.97
N TYR A 49 -8.01 30.81 -7.79
CA TYR A 49 -7.37 30.17 -8.96
C TYR A 49 -8.30 30.27 -10.18
N ARG A 50 -7.75 30.00 -11.35
CA ARG A 50 -8.51 30.09 -12.60
C ARG A 50 -9.53 28.95 -12.70
N THR A 51 -10.75 29.30 -13.13
CA THR A 51 -11.83 28.35 -13.40
C THR A 51 -12.25 28.41 -14.86
N GLU A 52 -12.43 27.24 -15.46
CA GLU A 52 -12.89 27.07 -16.84
C GLU A 52 -14.22 26.30 -16.82
N ARG A 53 -15.32 27.00 -17.08
CA ARG A 53 -16.68 26.43 -16.99
C ARG A 53 -17.30 26.35 -18.38
N PHE A 54 -17.93 25.21 -18.68
CA PHE A 54 -18.68 25.06 -19.93
C PHE A 54 -20.09 24.53 -19.69
N THR A 55 -21.00 24.94 -20.55
CA THR A 55 -22.40 24.50 -20.51
C THR A 55 -22.57 23.26 -21.38
N CYS A 56 -23.31 22.26 -20.91
CA CYS A 56 -23.75 21.13 -21.71
C CYS A 56 -25.20 21.32 -22.14
N PHE A 57 -25.50 20.98 -23.38
CA PHE A 57 -26.86 20.98 -23.90
C PHE A 57 -27.69 19.84 -23.28
N PHE A 58 -27.10 18.68 -23.20
CA PHE A 58 -27.71 17.53 -22.51
C PHE A 58 -27.38 17.57 -21.02
N HIS A 59 -28.35 17.21 -20.16
CA HIS A 59 -28.18 17.27 -18.70
C HIS A 59 -28.13 15.90 -18.06
N ARG A 60 -28.55 14.83 -18.75
CA ARG A 60 -28.62 13.44 -18.24
C ARG A 60 -28.42 12.42 -19.37
N GLY A 61 -28.08 11.20 -18.99
CA GLY A 61 -27.98 10.05 -19.89
C GLY A 61 -26.73 10.02 -20.78
N PRO A 62 -26.64 9.08 -21.73
CA PRO A 62 -25.43 8.82 -22.51
C PRO A 62 -24.96 10.03 -23.35
N LEU A 63 -25.89 10.80 -23.91
CA LEU A 63 -25.57 11.97 -24.72
C LEU A 63 -24.91 13.09 -23.90
N PHE A 64 -25.31 13.23 -22.64
CA PHE A 64 -24.62 14.12 -21.70
C PHE A 64 -23.16 13.73 -21.52
N TYR A 65 -22.89 12.45 -21.26
CA TYR A 65 -21.51 11.98 -21.09
C TYR A 65 -20.66 12.19 -22.35
N LEU A 66 -21.22 11.92 -23.53
CA LEU A 66 -20.52 12.13 -24.80
C LEU A 66 -20.21 13.62 -25.03
N GLU A 67 -21.18 14.50 -24.79
CA GLU A 67 -20.96 15.94 -24.90
C GLU A 67 -19.94 16.45 -23.90
N PHE A 68 -20.06 16.02 -22.62
CA PHE A 68 -19.12 16.39 -21.58
C PHE A 68 -17.69 15.96 -21.92
N GLN A 69 -17.50 14.70 -22.35
CA GLN A 69 -16.19 14.18 -22.78
C GLN A 69 -15.62 15.01 -23.93
N TRP A 70 -16.43 15.36 -24.93
CA TRP A 70 -15.99 16.15 -26.07
C TRP A 70 -15.59 17.58 -25.68
N ARG A 71 -16.36 18.24 -24.82
CA ARG A 71 -16.04 19.58 -24.32
C ARG A 71 -14.78 19.58 -23.45
N LEU A 72 -14.67 18.64 -22.54
CA LEU A 72 -13.47 18.50 -21.71
C LEU A 72 -12.23 18.19 -22.56
N TRP A 73 -12.39 17.37 -23.60
CA TRP A 73 -11.33 17.07 -24.56
C TRP A 73 -10.81 18.33 -25.26
N ASP A 74 -11.70 19.23 -25.70
CA ASP A 74 -11.32 20.46 -26.35
C ASP A 74 -10.62 21.44 -25.39
N VAL A 75 -11.11 21.55 -24.17
CA VAL A 75 -10.45 22.35 -23.12
C VAL A 75 -9.03 21.83 -22.85
N LEU A 76 -8.86 20.55 -22.62
CA LEU A 76 -7.56 19.92 -22.37
C LEU A 76 -6.59 20.06 -23.55
N ARG A 77 -7.12 20.07 -24.77
CA ARG A 77 -6.34 20.31 -25.99
C ARG A 77 -5.69 21.71 -25.98
N ARG A 78 -6.42 22.72 -25.52
CA ARG A 78 -5.98 24.12 -25.47
C ARG A 78 -5.05 24.41 -24.28
N GLU A 79 -5.36 23.87 -23.10
CA GLU A 79 -4.71 24.24 -21.84
C GLU A 79 -3.26 23.74 -21.68
N LYS A 80 -2.90 22.59 -22.21
CA LYS A 80 -1.55 22.01 -22.19
C LYS A 80 -0.87 22.06 -20.81
N PRO A 81 -1.47 21.51 -19.74
CA PRO A 81 -0.85 21.52 -18.41
C PRO A 81 0.34 20.56 -18.29
N ASP A 82 1.15 20.76 -17.24
CA ASP A 82 2.23 19.85 -16.84
C ASP A 82 1.71 18.63 -16.04
N VAL A 83 0.57 18.82 -15.35
CA VAL A 83 -0.09 17.77 -14.57
C VAL A 83 -1.59 17.76 -14.92
N TYR A 84 -2.09 16.60 -15.31
CA TYR A 84 -3.51 16.32 -15.55
C TYR A 84 -4.09 15.65 -14.32
N LEU A 85 -5.09 16.27 -13.67
CA LEU A 85 -5.77 15.69 -12.52
C LEU A 85 -7.24 15.44 -12.86
N ALA A 86 -7.58 14.14 -12.88
CA ALA A 86 -8.95 13.69 -13.11
C ALA A 86 -9.61 13.39 -11.76
N ASN A 87 -10.73 14.07 -11.47
CA ASN A 87 -11.59 13.71 -10.34
C ASN A 87 -12.67 12.76 -10.87
N ASP A 88 -12.71 11.58 -10.29
CA ASP A 88 -13.54 10.44 -10.64
C ASP A 88 -13.38 9.91 -12.09
N LEU A 89 -13.98 8.74 -12.33
CA LEU A 89 -13.82 7.98 -13.57
C LEU A 89 -14.38 8.71 -14.81
N ASP A 90 -15.38 9.53 -14.61
CA ASP A 90 -16.07 10.28 -15.66
C ASP A 90 -15.20 11.38 -16.30
N THR A 91 -14.11 11.82 -15.67
CA THR A 91 -13.14 12.75 -16.26
C THR A 91 -11.83 12.07 -16.70
N LEU A 92 -11.64 10.80 -16.37
CA LEU A 92 -10.35 10.12 -16.49
C LEU A 92 -9.90 9.92 -17.94
N TRP A 93 -10.81 9.56 -18.87
CA TRP A 93 -10.45 9.23 -20.25
C TRP A 93 -9.77 10.36 -21.02
N PRO A 94 -10.33 11.60 -21.10
CA PRO A 94 -9.70 12.71 -21.80
C PRO A 94 -8.35 13.11 -21.17
N ASN A 95 -8.27 13.12 -19.84
CA ASN A 95 -7.04 13.41 -19.11
C ASN A 95 -5.94 12.39 -19.42
N ALA A 96 -6.26 11.10 -19.38
CA ALA A 96 -5.32 10.02 -19.69
C ALA A 96 -4.80 10.07 -21.14
N TYR A 97 -5.68 10.41 -22.08
CA TYR A 97 -5.28 10.54 -23.49
C TYR A 97 -4.27 11.68 -23.67
N TRP A 98 -4.57 12.89 -23.19
CA TRP A 98 -3.72 14.05 -23.39
C TRP A 98 -2.44 13.99 -22.57
N ALA A 99 -2.49 13.49 -21.33
CA ALA A 99 -1.31 13.25 -20.53
C ALA A 99 -0.33 12.30 -21.23
N ARG A 100 -0.84 11.16 -21.73
CA ARG A 100 -0.03 10.19 -22.50
C ARG A 100 0.57 10.80 -23.75
N ARG A 101 -0.26 11.51 -24.56
CA ARG A 101 0.19 12.09 -25.84
C ARG A 101 1.30 13.12 -25.64
N ARG A 102 1.33 13.79 -24.51
CA ARG A 102 2.30 14.85 -24.19
C ARG A 102 3.43 14.39 -23.28
N GLY A 103 3.42 13.15 -22.78
CA GLY A 103 4.40 12.64 -21.82
C GLY A 103 4.35 13.32 -20.46
N MET A 104 3.14 13.77 -20.04
CA MET A 104 2.91 14.49 -18.78
C MET A 104 2.31 13.59 -17.72
N SER A 105 2.41 14.02 -16.47
CA SER A 105 1.88 13.28 -15.31
C SER A 105 0.35 13.28 -15.30
N LEU A 106 -0.23 12.09 -15.01
CA LEU A 106 -1.66 11.88 -14.79
C LEU A 106 -1.90 11.56 -13.32
N VAL A 107 -2.68 12.39 -12.65
CA VAL A 107 -3.14 12.17 -11.27
C VAL A 107 -4.63 11.82 -11.28
N TYR A 108 -5.02 10.85 -10.44
CA TYR A 108 -6.41 10.42 -10.31
C TYR A 108 -6.88 10.61 -8.86
N ASP A 109 -7.97 11.35 -8.65
CA ASP A 109 -8.64 11.49 -7.35
C ASP A 109 -9.98 10.75 -7.41
N SER A 110 -10.06 9.59 -6.76
CA SER A 110 -11.27 8.76 -6.68
C SER A 110 -12.04 9.10 -5.41
N HIS A 111 -13.23 9.69 -5.58
CA HIS A 111 -14.08 10.09 -4.46
C HIS A 111 -14.93 8.94 -3.93
N GLU A 112 -15.11 7.89 -4.72
CA GLU A 112 -15.88 6.69 -4.39
C GLU A 112 -15.43 5.50 -5.24
N TYR A 113 -15.88 4.29 -4.91
CA TYR A 113 -15.70 3.15 -5.78
C TYR A 113 -16.73 3.19 -6.92
N PHE A 114 -16.39 3.91 -7.97
CA PHE A 114 -17.29 4.30 -9.05
C PHE A 114 -18.03 3.10 -9.69
N LEU A 115 -17.34 1.99 -9.96
CA LEU A 115 -17.95 0.80 -10.55
C LEU A 115 -18.92 0.06 -9.62
N GLY A 116 -18.87 0.31 -8.32
CA GLY A 116 -19.77 -0.25 -7.32
C GLY A 116 -20.94 0.69 -6.95
N ALA A 117 -21.16 1.75 -7.71
CA ALA A 117 -22.30 2.64 -7.51
C ALA A 117 -23.62 1.90 -7.84
N PRO A 118 -24.69 2.10 -7.05
CA PRO A 118 -25.96 1.38 -7.23
C PRO A 118 -26.54 1.52 -8.64
N GLU A 119 -26.39 2.70 -9.24
CA GLU A 119 -26.88 3.02 -10.58
C GLU A 119 -26.16 2.24 -11.68
N LEU A 120 -24.92 1.78 -11.42
CA LEU A 120 -24.13 0.98 -12.36
C LEU A 120 -24.32 -0.51 -12.12
N GLU A 121 -24.47 -0.97 -10.88
CA GLU A 121 -24.73 -2.37 -10.56
C GLU A 121 -26.01 -2.88 -11.23
N SER A 122 -27.03 -2.00 -11.35
CA SER A 122 -28.29 -2.31 -12.05
C SER A 122 -28.16 -2.27 -13.59
N ARG A 123 -27.02 -1.83 -14.16
CA ARG A 123 -26.82 -1.60 -15.61
C ARG A 123 -25.50 -2.23 -16.09
N PRO A 124 -25.40 -3.54 -16.20
CA PRO A 124 -24.12 -4.26 -16.45
C PRO A 124 -23.43 -3.85 -17.76
N PHE A 125 -24.16 -3.49 -18.80
CA PHE A 125 -23.57 -3.00 -20.04
C PHE A 125 -22.84 -1.67 -19.85
N ILE A 126 -23.46 -0.71 -19.16
CA ILE A 126 -22.86 0.61 -18.87
C ILE A 126 -21.68 0.44 -17.90
N GLN A 127 -21.83 -0.41 -16.87
CA GLN A 127 -20.74 -0.76 -15.96
C GLN A 127 -19.55 -1.36 -16.73
N GLY A 128 -19.82 -2.25 -17.70
CA GLY A 128 -18.79 -2.86 -18.56
C GLY A 128 -18.02 -1.82 -19.39
N LEU A 129 -18.71 -0.79 -19.91
CA LEU A 129 -18.08 0.31 -20.62
C LEU A 129 -17.14 1.13 -19.70
N TRP A 130 -17.61 1.50 -18.51
CA TRP A 130 -16.79 2.21 -17.54
C TRP A 130 -15.62 1.39 -17.05
N ARG A 131 -15.80 0.08 -16.83
CA ARG A 131 -14.72 -0.86 -16.51
C ARG A 131 -13.67 -0.94 -17.61
N TRP A 132 -14.08 -0.88 -18.88
CA TRP A 132 -13.15 -0.81 -20.00
C TRP A 132 -12.34 0.50 -19.99
N VAL A 133 -12.97 1.65 -19.73
CA VAL A 133 -12.28 2.95 -19.57
C VAL A 133 -11.25 2.84 -18.43
N GLU A 134 -11.67 2.36 -17.28
CA GLU A 134 -10.82 2.22 -16.10
C GLU A 134 -9.61 1.33 -16.39
N LYS A 135 -9.81 0.12 -16.92
CA LYS A 135 -8.74 -0.81 -17.33
C LYS A 135 -7.75 -0.20 -18.32
N ARG A 136 -8.23 0.70 -19.18
CA ARG A 136 -7.40 1.34 -20.20
C ARG A 136 -6.55 2.47 -19.62
N CYS A 137 -7.05 3.17 -18.63
CA CYS A 137 -6.43 4.37 -18.05
C CYS A 137 -5.56 4.07 -16.82
N PHE A 138 -6.01 3.19 -15.93
CA PHE A 138 -5.33 2.92 -14.64
C PHE A 138 -3.84 2.58 -14.74
N PRO A 139 -3.37 1.75 -15.67
CA PRO A 139 -1.94 1.46 -15.79
C PRO A 139 -1.06 2.67 -16.11
N ARG A 140 -1.68 3.79 -16.50
CA ARG A 140 -1.00 5.04 -16.90
C ARG A 140 -1.04 6.14 -15.85
N ILE A 141 -1.77 5.92 -14.74
CA ILE A 141 -1.82 6.85 -13.64
C ILE A 141 -0.42 7.00 -13.04
N THR A 142 0.09 8.23 -12.99
CA THR A 142 1.40 8.52 -12.39
C THR A 142 1.30 8.45 -10.87
N ALA A 143 0.26 9.03 -10.29
CA ALA A 143 -0.08 8.97 -8.87
C ALA A 143 -1.59 9.13 -8.70
N GLY A 144 -2.13 8.78 -7.55
CA GLY A 144 -3.54 9.00 -7.28
C GLY A 144 -3.88 8.90 -5.81
N VAL A 145 -5.06 9.38 -5.48
CA VAL A 145 -5.63 9.31 -4.14
C VAL A 145 -7.03 8.71 -4.18
N THR A 146 -7.47 8.20 -3.04
CA THR A 146 -8.86 7.78 -2.81
C THR A 146 -9.26 8.02 -1.37
N VAL A 147 -10.52 7.81 -1.04
CA VAL A 147 -11.09 8.26 0.24
C VAL A 147 -10.87 7.30 1.42
N ASN A 148 -10.52 6.03 1.17
CA ASN A 148 -10.34 5.05 2.25
C ASN A 148 -9.50 3.83 1.82
N ALA A 149 -9.19 2.98 2.81
CA ALA A 149 -8.31 1.82 2.62
C ALA A 149 -8.95 0.71 1.78
N SER A 150 -10.24 0.43 1.93
CA SER A 150 -10.95 -0.62 1.17
C SER A 150 -10.92 -0.33 -0.32
N ILE A 151 -11.17 0.91 -0.74
CA ILE A 151 -11.13 1.33 -2.14
C ILE A 151 -9.69 1.30 -2.67
N ALA A 152 -8.71 1.80 -1.91
CA ALA A 152 -7.30 1.72 -2.30
C ALA A 152 -6.85 0.27 -2.53
N GLN A 153 -7.23 -0.63 -1.63
CA GLN A 153 -6.94 -2.05 -1.74
C GLN A 153 -7.62 -2.71 -2.95
N ALA A 154 -8.86 -2.34 -3.25
CA ALA A 154 -9.58 -2.84 -4.42
C ALA A 154 -8.90 -2.43 -5.73
N TYR A 155 -8.51 -1.16 -5.87
CA TYR A 155 -7.77 -0.68 -7.04
C TYR A 155 -6.39 -1.34 -7.18
N TYR A 156 -5.69 -1.54 -6.07
CA TYR A 156 -4.42 -2.26 -6.12
C TYR A 156 -4.60 -3.73 -6.55
N ALA A 157 -5.61 -4.41 -6.01
CA ALA A 157 -5.92 -5.80 -6.37
C ALA A 157 -6.35 -5.97 -7.82
N GLU A 158 -7.05 -4.98 -8.40
CA GLU A 158 -7.53 -5.06 -9.79
C GLU A 158 -6.50 -4.57 -10.82
N TYR A 159 -5.77 -3.50 -10.51
CA TYR A 159 -4.90 -2.80 -11.47
C TYR A 159 -3.42 -2.79 -11.13
N GLY A 160 -3.03 -3.24 -9.94
CA GLY A 160 -1.65 -3.22 -9.47
C GLY A 160 -1.11 -1.80 -9.20
N GLN A 161 -2.01 -0.82 -9.01
CA GLN A 161 -1.67 0.58 -8.73
C GLN A 161 -2.18 0.96 -7.35
N SER A 162 -1.29 1.27 -6.42
CA SER A 162 -1.70 1.80 -5.12
C SER A 162 -2.07 3.28 -5.23
N LEU A 163 -3.13 3.66 -4.53
CA LEU A 163 -3.55 5.03 -4.34
C LEU A 163 -3.30 5.44 -2.88
N ASP A 164 -2.87 6.68 -2.67
CA ASP A 164 -2.76 7.24 -1.33
C ASP A 164 -4.16 7.53 -0.76
N ILE A 165 -4.29 7.54 0.55
CA ILE A 165 -5.59 7.76 1.18
C ILE A 165 -5.70 9.23 1.61
N VAL A 166 -6.70 9.92 1.05
CA VAL A 166 -7.09 11.29 1.41
C VAL A 166 -8.59 11.29 1.71
N ARG A 167 -8.94 11.27 2.97
CA ARG A 167 -10.33 11.21 3.42
C ARG A 167 -11.05 12.54 3.21
N ASN A 168 -12.37 12.47 3.10
CA ASN A 168 -13.18 13.68 3.04
C ASN A 168 -13.56 14.12 4.46
N VAL A 169 -12.59 14.64 5.19
CA VAL A 169 -12.71 15.10 6.57
C VAL A 169 -12.96 16.62 6.63
N PRO A 170 -13.55 17.14 7.72
CA PRO A 170 -13.79 18.58 7.86
C PRO A 170 -12.49 19.38 8.07
N LEU A 171 -12.57 20.68 7.78
CA LEU A 171 -11.55 21.65 8.18
C LEU A 171 -11.55 21.79 9.70
N LEU A 172 -10.37 22.05 10.26
CA LEU A 172 -10.32 22.56 11.63
C LEU A 172 -11.03 23.91 11.70
N PRO A 173 -11.74 24.20 12.79
CA PRO A 173 -12.21 25.55 13.08
C PRO A 173 -11.05 26.53 13.17
N GLU A 174 -11.26 27.80 12.81
CA GLU A 174 -10.22 28.84 12.92
C GLU A 174 -9.69 28.98 14.35
N GLU A 175 -10.57 28.80 15.34
CA GLU A 175 -10.21 28.82 16.77
C GLU A 175 -9.57 27.49 17.27
N GLY A 176 -9.38 26.52 16.39
CA GLY A 176 -8.99 25.16 16.74
C GLY A 176 -10.16 24.30 17.26
N LEU A 177 -9.85 23.08 17.70
CA LEU A 177 -10.84 22.23 18.37
C LEU A 177 -11.08 22.77 19.79
N PRO A 178 -12.33 22.78 20.26
CA PRO A 178 -12.68 23.34 21.59
C PRO A 178 -12.29 22.41 22.75
N PHE A 179 -11.47 21.39 22.53
CA PHE A 179 -11.01 20.39 23.50
C PHE A 179 -9.58 19.96 23.18
N SER A 180 -8.84 19.48 24.20
CA SER A 180 -7.48 18.96 24.04
C SER A 180 -7.47 17.57 23.40
N PRO A 181 -6.32 17.07 22.90
CA PRO A 181 -6.18 15.68 22.41
C PRO A 181 -6.53 14.61 23.47
N ASP A 182 -6.36 14.92 24.75
CA ASP A 182 -6.68 14.03 25.85
C ASP A 182 -8.18 14.07 26.25
N GLY A 183 -8.96 14.94 25.60
CA GLY A 183 -10.34 15.24 25.94
C GLY A 183 -10.47 16.29 27.07
N ASP A 184 -11.69 16.69 27.38
CA ASP A 184 -12.00 17.54 28.51
C ASP A 184 -13.42 17.30 29.08
N ASP A 185 -13.67 17.80 30.30
CA ASP A 185 -14.96 17.66 30.97
C ASP A 185 -15.95 18.79 30.61
N LYS A 186 -15.61 19.70 29.70
CA LYS A 186 -16.44 20.87 29.35
C LYS A 186 -17.46 20.57 28.25
N GLN A 187 -17.61 19.32 27.83
CA GLN A 187 -18.53 18.96 26.74
C GLN A 187 -19.96 19.35 27.03
N GLU A 188 -20.42 19.06 28.23
CA GLU A 188 -21.77 19.40 28.64
C GLU A 188 -22.03 20.92 28.64
N ALA A 189 -21.06 21.70 29.07
CA ALA A 189 -21.17 23.17 29.03
C ALA A 189 -21.28 23.69 27.58
N ARG A 190 -20.51 23.13 26.65
CA ARG A 190 -20.59 23.45 25.21
C ARG A 190 -21.94 23.06 24.63
N ARG A 191 -22.43 21.88 24.95
CA ARG A 191 -23.76 21.40 24.55
C ARG A 191 -24.87 22.35 25.01
N LEU A 192 -24.85 22.71 26.29
CA LEU A 192 -25.84 23.63 26.88
C LEU A 192 -25.81 25.00 26.20
N ALA A 193 -24.61 25.54 25.93
CA ALA A 193 -24.46 26.80 25.21
C ALA A 193 -25.03 26.71 23.78
N ALA A 194 -24.80 25.60 23.08
CA ALA A 194 -25.35 25.35 21.73
C ALA A 194 -26.89 25.21 21.80
N CYS A 195 -27.43 24.51 22.77
CA CYS A 195 -28.89 24.42 22.99
C CYS A 195 -29.53 25.80 23.23
N GLY A 196 -28.92 26.61 24.07
CA GLY A 196 -29.42 27.98 24.32
C GLY A 196 -29.41 28.87 23.08
N ALA A 197 -28.37 28.74 22.21
CA ALA A 197 -28.27 29.49 20.98
C ALA A 197 -29.26 29.03 19.88
N LEU A 198 -29.83 27.84 20.00
CA LEU A 198 -30.73 27.21 19.02
C LEU A 198 -32.17 27.02 19.53
N ASP A 199 -32.47 27.50 20.71
CA ASP A 199 -33.75 27.27 21.40
C ASP A 199 -34.15 25.79 21.46
N LEU A 200 -33.18 24.97 21.91
CA LEU A 200 -33.35 23.52 22.03
C LEU A 200 -33.51 23.15 23.53
N PRO A 201 -34.30 22.09 23.85
CA PRO A 201 -34.48 21.64 25.21
C PRO A 201 -33.16 21.09 25.78
N THR A 202 -32.96 21.31 27.10
CA THR A 202 -31.78 20.84 27.84
C THR A 202 -32.06 19.68 28.78
N ASP A 203 -33.34 19.35 28.97
CA ASP A 203 -33.88 18.39 29.93
C ASP A 203 -34.02 16.97 29.40
N ARG A 204 -33.62 16.74 28.15
CA ARG A 204 -33.76 15.44 27.47
C ARG A 204 -32.61 15.15 26.49
N PRO A 205 -32.36 13.86 26.17
CA PRO A 205 -31.37 13.50 25.15
C PRO A 205 -31.74 14.03 23.76
N ILE A 206 -30.77 14.64 23.08
CA ILE A 206 -30.91 15.10 21.72
C ILE A 206 -30.10 14.15 20.79
N TRP A 207 -30.76 13.60 19.81
CA TRP A 207 -30.22 12.77 18.75
C TRP A 207 -30.10 13.59 17.47
N ILE A 208 -29.08 13.34 16.61
CA ILE A 208 -28.93 14.04 15.35
C ILE A 208 -28.65 13.09 14.19
N LEU A 209 -29.47 13.20 13.14
CA LEU A 209 -29.21 12.64 11.81
C LEU A 209 -28.96 13.80 10.85
N GLN A 210 -27.78 13.87 10.27
CA GLN A 210 -27.39 14.93 9.34
C GLN A 210 -26.90 14.39 8.00
N GLY A 211 -27.12 15.16 6.92
CA GLY A 211 -26.61 14.82 5.58
C GLY A 211 -27.30 15.54 4.44
N ALA A 212 -26.59 15.63 3.32
CA ALA A 212 -27.13 16.15 2.06
C ALA A 212 -27.91 15.08 1.24
N GLY A 213 -27.92 13.82 1.71
CA GLY A 213 -28.56 12.67 1.07
C GLY A 213 -29.20 11.76 2.12
N ILE A 214 -30.19 12.28 2.88
CA ILE A 214 -31.04 11.48 3.76
C ILE A 214 -32.09 10.80 2.86
N ASN A 215 -31.64 9.75 2.21
CA ASN A 215 -32.42 9.06 1.19
C ASN A 215 -33.09 7.80 1.75
N ILE A 216 -34.11 7.32 1.05
CA ILE A 216 -34.84 6.10 1.39
C ILE A 216 -33.85 4.94 1.54
N ASP A 217 -34.15 4.01 2.46
CA ASP A 217 -33.33 2.84 2.77
C ASP A 217 -31.90 3.15 3.29
N ARG A 218 -31.70 4.30 3.92
CA ARG A 218 -30.43 4.66 4.58
C ARG A 218 -30.54 4.72 6.11
N GLY A 219 -31.48 3.99 6.69
CA GLY A 219 -31.62 3.82 8.13
C GLY A 219 -32.32 4.97 8.87
N ALA A 220 -32.83 5.97 8.15
CA ALA A 220 -33.60 7.07 8.76
C ALA A 220 -34.97 6.61 9.23
N GLU A 221 -35.57 5.68 8.55
CA GLU A 221 -36.85 5.07 8.85
C GLU A 221 -36.77 4.27 10.17
N GLU A 222 -35.76 3.41 10.29
CA GLU A 222 -35.53 2.62 11.51
C GLU A 222 -35.16 3.52 12.71
N LEU A 223 -34.45 4.61 12.44
CA LEU A 223 -34.15 5.60 13.49
C LEU A 223 -35.42 6.29 14.02
N LEU A 224 -36.30 6.66 13.09
CA LEU A 224 -37.58 7.29 13.49
C LEU A 224 -38.47 6.31 14.30
N GLU A 225 -38.49 5.03 13.92
CA GLU A 225 -39.18 3.99 14.64
C GLU A 225 -38.58 3.75 16.05
N ALA A 226 -37.25 3.69 16.15
CA ALA A 226 -36.53 3.59 17.43
C ALA A 226 -36.84 4.77 18.35
N LEU A 227 -36.85 5.97 17.78
CA LEU A 227 -37.25 7.19 18.54
C LEU A 227 -38.68 7.09 19.08
N GLY A 228 -39.62 6.55 18.32
CA GLY A 228 -40.99 6.34 18.75
C GLY A 228 -41.11 5.51 20.05
N ARG A 229 -40.19 4.55 20.19
CA ARG A 229 -40.08 3.66 21.38
C ARG A 229 -39.31 4.29 22.55
N HIS A 230 -38.55 5.39 22.31
CA HIS A 230 -37.81 6.10 23.34
C HIS A 230 -38.72 7.18 23.97
N PRO A 231 -38.90 7.21 25.31
CA PRO A 231 -39.92 8.07 25.91
C PRO A 231 -39.64 9.57 25.81
N HIS A 232 -38.38 9.98 25.89
CA HIS A 232 -38.03 11.40 26.13
C HIS A 232 -37.02 12.00 25.14
N ALA A 233 -36.48 11.27 24.11
CA ALA A 233 -35.48 11.83 23.20
C ALA A 233 -36.11 12.81 22.18
N LEU A 234 -35.32 13.80 21.77
CA LEU A 234 -35.59 14.69 20.63
C LEU A 234 -34.65 14.32 19.46
N LEU A 235 -35.18 14.09 18.27
CA LEU A 235 -34.39 13.86 17.04
C LEU A 235 -34.35 15.14 16.21
N LEU A 236 -33.14 15.59 15.90
CA LEU A 236 -32.87 16.63 14.89
C LEU A 236 -32.54 15.98 13.57
N ILE A 237 -33.29 16.29 12.50
CA ILE A 237 -33.02 15.87 11.14
C ILE A 237 -32.55 17.12 10.38
N VAL A 238 -31.24 17.17 10.07
CA VAL A 238 -30.59 18.34 9.47
C VAL A 238 -30.08 17.99 8.08
N GLY A 239 -30.68 18.57 7.05
CA GLY A 239 -30.26 18.34 5.68
C GLY A 239 -31.38 18.14 4.67
N SER A 240 -31.15 17.32 3.66
CA SER A 240 -32.12 17.05 2.60
C SER A 240 -31.98 15.62 2.09
N GLY A 241 -33.03 15.12 1.44
CA GLY A 241 -33.08 13.79 0.84
C GLY A 241 -34.51 13.38 0.49
N ASP A 242 -34.63 12.30 -0.25
CA ASP A 242 -35.93 11.79 -0.72
C ASP A 242 -36.72 11.04 0.35
N ALA A 243 -36.09 10.64 1.47
CA ALA A 243 -36.78 10.06 2.62
C ALA A 243 -37.56 11.11 3.44
N LEU A 244 -37.16 12.41 3.40
CA LEU A 244 -37.75 13.44 4.27
C LEU A 244 -39.28 13.55 4.16
N PRO A 245 -39.91 13.54 2.96
CA PRO A 245 -41.37 13.62 2.85
C PRO A 245 -42.09 12.42 3.50
N ILE A 246 -41.44 11.27 3.55
CA ILE A 246 -41.99 10.04 4.18
C ILE A 246 -41.86 10.18 5.71
N LEU A 247 -40.67 10.56 6.18
CA LEU A 247 -40.39 10.75 7.60
C LEU A 247 -41.30 11.83 8.22
N GLN A 248 -41.51 12.94 7.50
CA GLN A 248 -42.43 14.01 7.94
C GLN A 248 -43.87 13.50 8.09
N ARG A 249 -44.39 12.83 7.01
CA ARG A 249 -45.77 12.27 7.10
C ARG A 249 -45.91 11.29 8.23
N THR A 250 -44.90 10.47 8.51
CA THR A 250 -44.93 9.52 9.63
C THR A 250 -44.91 10.27 10.97
N ALA A 251 -44.06 11.27 11.12
CA ALA A 251 -43.99 12.08 12.32
C ALA A 251 -45.27 12.86 12.58
N ASP A 252 -45.90 13.43 11.56
CA ASP A 252 -47.18 14.16 11.65
C ASP A 252 -48.33 13.23 12.09
N ALA A 253 -48.39 12.05 11.44
CA ALA A 253 -49.43 11.06 11.77
C ALA A 253 -49.35 10.55 13.24
N GLN A 254 -48.16 10.58 13.84
CA GLN A 254 -47.91 10.19 15.22
C GLN A 254 -47.95 11.39 16.21
N GLY A 255 -48.13 12.62 15.74
CA GLY A 255 -48.06 13.83 16.57
C GLY A 255 -46.65 14.12 17.14
N TRP A 256 -45.58 13.67 16.43
CA TRP A 256 -44.21 13.82 16.88
C TRP A 256 -43.50 15.06 16.35
N THR A 257 -44.05 15.70 15.32
CA THR A 257 -43.48 16.93 14.76
C THR A 257 -43.39 18.01 15.84
N ASP A 258 -42.21 18.63 15.95
CA ASP A 258 -41.80 19.62 16.96
C ASP A 258 -41.74 19.10 18.41
N SER A 259 -42.45 18.03 18.75
CA SER A 259 -42.46 17.43 20.08
C SER A 259 -41.32 16.42 20.30
N LYS A 260 -41.10 15.51 19.32
CA LYS A 260 -40.05 14.47 19.32
C LYS A 260 -39.10 14.60 18.15
N VAL A 261 -39.50 15.16 16.99
CA VAL A 261 -38.68 15.34 15.80
C VAL A 261 -38.72 16.78 15.31
N ARG A 262 -37.56 17.35 15.04
CA ARG A 262 -37.45 18.65 14.35
C ARG A 262 -36.76 18.49 12.99
N PHE A 263 -37.42 18.90 11.93
CA PHE A 263 -36.89 18.91 10.56
C PHE A 263 -36.34 20.32 10.28
N ILE A 264 -35.00 20.43 10.25
CA ILE A 264 -34.29 21.73 10.14
C ILE A 264 -34.04 22.12 8.67
N GLY A 265 -33.99 21.13 7.73
CA GLY A 265 -33.62 21.39 6.35
C GLY A 265 -32.13 21.67 6.15
N ARG A 266 -31.79 22.28 5.00
CA ARG A 266 -30.39 22.65 4.68
C ARG A 266 -29.99 23.91 5.42
N VAL A 267 -28.83 23.87 6.07
CA VAL A 267 -28.24 25.00 6.81
C VAL A 267 -26.78 25.23 6.37
N THR A 268 -26.22 26.37 6.76
CA THR A 268 -24.79 26.64 6.60
C THR A 268 -23.94 25.67 7.44
N ARG A 269 -22.67 25.53 7.13
CA ARG A 269 -21.75 24.68 7.92
C ARG A 269 -21.64 25.10 9.36
N GLU A 270 -21.59 26.40 9.63
CA GLU A 270 -21.53 26.92 11.00
C GLU A 270 -22.79 26.59 11.79
N ALA A 271 -23.96 26.77 11.17
CA ALA A 271 -25.23 26.38 11.81
C ALA A 271 -25.29 24.86 12.02
N LEU A 272 -24.92 24.04 11.03
CA LEU A 272 -24.87 22.59 11.18
C LEU A 272 -23.97 22.17 12.36
N ARG A 273 -22.80 22.79 12.48
CA ARG A 273 -21.89 22.51 13.60
C ARG A 273 -22.52 22.80 14.95
N ARG A 274 -23.28 23.90 15.09
CA ARG A 274 -24.01 24.21 16.33
C ARG A 274 -25.08 23.17 16.62
N TYR A 275 -25.86 22.72 15.62
CA TYR A 275 -26.84 21.63 15.80
C TYR A 275 -26.15 20.34 16.23
N THR A 276 -25.00 20.01 15.64
CA THR A 276 -24.24 18.82 16.00
C THR A 276 -23.69 18.90 17.41
N GLN A 277 -23.21 20.07 17.86
CA GLN A 277 -22.71 20.31 19.21
C GLN A 277 -23.84 20.27 20.28
N ALA A 278 -25.09 20.58 19.92
CA ALA A 278 -26.23 20.48 20.80
C ALA A 278 -26.70 19.04 21.04
N ALA A 279 -26.28 18.09 20.16
CA ALA A 279 -26.71 16.71 20.25
C ALA A 279 -25.88 15.90 21.27
N HIS A 280 -26.51 14.84 21.81
CA HIS A 280 -25.85 13.83 22.62
C HIS A 280 -25.31 12.67 21.74
N LEU A 281 -26.07 12.24 20.74
CA LEU A 281 -25.72 11.11 19.89
C LEU A 281 -25.84 11.48 18.40
N GLY A 282 -24.83 11.13 17.62
CA GLY A 282 -24.86 11.21 16.17
C GLY A 282 -25.17 9.85 15.53
N PHE A 283 -25.84 9.85 14.36
CA PHE A 283 -26.24 8.64 13.69
C PHE A 283 -25.67 8.55 12.26
N SER A 284 -25.02 7.41 11.95
CA SER A 284 -24.50 7.06 10.63
C SER A 284 -24.97 5.66 10.25
N LEU A 285 -26.18 5.56 9.68
CA LEU A 285 -26.96 4.33 9.53
C LEU A 285 -27.09 3.83 8.10
N ASP A 286 -26.14 4.19 7.21
CA ASP A 286 -26.18 3.78 5.82
C ASP A 286 -26.13 2.24 5.70
N LYS A 287 -26.99 1.64 4.84
CA LYS A 287 -27.12 0.19 4.64
C LYS A 287 -26.15 -0.31 3.57
N PRO A 288 -25.63 -1.54 3.65
CA PRO A 288 -24.64 -2.10 2.70
C PRO A 288 -25.28 -2.60 1.39
N GLN A 289 -26.09 -1.79 0.72
CA GLN A 289 -26.88 -2.18 -0.45
C GLN A 289 -26.06 -2.39 -1.73
N SER A 290 -24.93 -1.69 -1.88
CA SER A 290 -24.00 -1.85 -3.01
C SER A 290 -22.57 -1.95 -2.52
N GLN A 291 -21.64 -2.29 -3.42
CA GLN A 291 -20.23 -2.37 -3.06
C GLN A 291 -19.69 -0.99 -2.63
N ASN A 292 -20.12 0.08 -3.29
CA ASN A 292 -19.74 1.44 -2.91
C ASN A 292 -20.23 1.79 -1.49
N TYR A 293 -21.47 1.42 -1.13
CA TYR A 293 -21.96 1.65 0.23
C TYR A 293 -21.25 0.79 1.27
N ARG A 294 -20.91 -0.47 0.98
CA ARG A 294 -20.15 -1.33 1.91
C ARG A 294 -18.80 -0.75 2.29
N TRP A 295 -18.18 0.00 1.37
CA TRP A 295 -16.88 0.66 1.58
C TRP A 295 -17.01 2.16 1.84
N SER A 296 -18.21 2.69 2.00
CA SER A 296 -18.40 4.12 2.24
C SER A 296 -17.85 4.55 3.60
N LEU A 297 -17.35 5.78 3.64
CA LEU A 297 -16.90 6.48 4.83
C LEU A 297 -17.58 7.85 4.87
N PRO A 298 -18.80 7.94 5.43
CA PRO A 298 -19.61 9.17 5.39
C PRO A 298 -18.98 10.32 6.18
N ASN A 299 -18.98 11.52 5.60
CA ASN A 299 -18.39 12.73 6.20
C ASN A 299 -18.99 13.06 7.57
N LYS A 300 -20.30 12.78 7.78
CA LYS A 300 -21.00 13.01 9.05
C LYS A 300 -20.32 12.36 10.25
N LEU A 301 -19.63 11.22 10.06
CA LEU A 301 -18.88 10.57 11.12
C LEU A 301 -17.81 11.51 11.71
N PHE A 302 -17.08 12.19 10.84
CA PHE A 302 -16.03 13.12 11.26
C PHE A 302 -16.58 14.44 11.82
N ASP A 303 -17.75 14.89 11.34
CA ASP A 303 -18.43 16.05 11.91
C ASP A 303 -18.86 15.75 13.36
N TYR A 304 -19.34 14.52 13.65
CA TYR A 304 -19.67 14.07 15.00
C TYR A 304 -18.42 14.03 15.90
N PHE A 305 -17.30 13.55 15.38
CA PHE A 305 -16.03 13.60 16.11
C PHE A 305 -15.62 15.04 16.44
N GLN A 306 -15.74 15.98 15.50
CA GLN A 306 -15.42 17.39 15.75
C GLN A 306 -16.36 18.05 16.76
N ALA A 307 -17.59 17.57 16.90
CA ALA A 307 -18.49 17.98 17.95
C ALA A 307 -18.19 17.27 19.30
N GLY A 308 -17.36 16.25 19.32
CA GLY A 308 -17.03 15.45 20.50
C GLY A 308 -18.18 14.57 20.97
N ILE A 309 -19.11 14.17 20.09
CA ILE A 309 -20.30 13.37 20.46
C ILE A 309 -20.14 11.90 20.06
N PRO A 310 -20.65 10.97 20.89
CA PRO A 310 -20.71 9.55 20.56
C PRO A 310 -21.56 9.27 19.33
N VAL A 311 -21.20 8.20 18.59
CA VAL A 311 -21.86 7.85 17.33
C VAL A 311 -22.43 6.44 17.38
N ILE A 312 -23.67 6.27 16.89
CA ILE A 312 -24.24 4.96 16.57
C ILE A 312 -24.16 4.78 15.06
N ALA A 313 -23.52 3.68 14.63
CA ALA A 313 -23.24 3.46 13.22
C ALA A 313 -23.59 2.04 12.77
N SER A 314 -23.97 1.90 11.50
CA SER A 314 -24.10 0.61 10.84
C SER A 314 -22.75 -0.10 10.70
N ASN A 315 -22.77 -1.42 10.56
CA ASN A 315 -21.58 -2.26 10.42
C ASN A 315 -21.00 -2.20 8.98
N LEU A 316 -20.51 -1.02 8.61
CA LEU A 316 -19.72 -0.84 7.40
C LEU A 316 -18.23 -0.91 7.72
N VAL A 317 -17.45 -1.58 6.86
CA VAL A 317 -16.03 -1.89 7.13
C VAL A 317 -15.22 -0.66 7.50
N GLU A 318 -15.34 0.42 6.71
CA GLU A 318 -14.58 1.65 6.94
C GLU A 318 -15.12 2.44 8.14
N VAL A 319 -16.44 2.45 8.33
CA VAL A 319 -17.05 3.12 9.48
C VAL A 319 -16.62 2.43 10.79
N ALA A 320 -16.69 1.10 10.85
CA ALA A 320 -16.29 0.35 12.03
C ALA A 320 -14.80 0.55 12.36
N ALA A 321 -13.93 0.57 11.32
CA ALA A 321 -12.49 0.78 11.49
C ALA A 321 -12.14 2.18 12.05
N HIS A 322 -12.94 3.21 11.72
CA HIS A 322 -12.68 4.59 12.14
C HIS A 322 -13.41 4.97 13.43
N LEU A 323 -14.54 4.33 13.72
CA LEU A 323 -15.36 4.63 14.90
C LEU A 323 -14.65 4.26 16.21
N GLY A 324 -14.06 3.07 16.28
CA GLY A 324 -13.37 2.60 17.50
C GLY A 324 -14.22 2.73 18.76
N ALA A 325 -13.64 3.31 19.80
CA ALA A 325 -14.31 3.56 21.08
C ALA A 325 -15.23 4.81 21.08
N ALA A 326 -15.27 5.57 19.96
CA ALA A 326 -16.08 6.80 19.87
C ALA A 326 -17.60 6.53 19.70
N GLY A 327 -18.03 5.28 19.78
CA GLY A 327 -19.45 4.94 19.65
C GLY A 327 -19.72 3.44 19.64
N ARG A 328 -20.86 3.08 19.03
CA ARG A 328 -21.29 1.69 18.86
C ARG A 328 -21.62 1.37 17.41
N VAL A 329 -21.06 0.25 16.93
CA VAL A 329 -21.48 -0.37 15.68
C VAL A 329 -22.63 -1.32 15.99
N ILE A 330 -23.77 -1.13 15.30
CA ILE A 330 -24.91 -2.04 15.43
C ILE A 330 -24.77 -3.16 14.40
N PRO A 331 -24.93 -4.44 14.80
CA PRO A 331 -24.75 -5.57 13.87
C PRO A 331 -25.84 -5.64 12.81
N GLU A 332 -27.07 -5.29 13.18
CA GLU A 332 -28.25 -5.30 12.32
C GLU A 332 -28.98 -3.97 12.37
N MET A 333 -29.52 -3.53 11.23
CA MET A 333 -30.26 -2.29 11.12
C MET A 333 -31.71 -2.48 11.57
N THR A 334 -31.91 -2.56 12.88
CA THR A 334 -33.25 -2.68 13.50
C THR A 334 -33.48 -1.55 14.53
N PRO A 335 -34.74 -1.13 14.71
CA PRO A 335 -35.08 -0.16 15.75
C PRO A 335 -34.61 -0.57 17.15
N GLU A 336 -34.69 -1.87 17.47
CA GLU A 336 -34.23 -2.42 18.76
C GLU A 336 -32.73 -2.28 18.95
N ALA A 337 -31.94 -2.59 17.92
CA ALA A 337 -30.49 -2.46 17.99
C ALA A 337 -30.05 -0.99 18.16
N ILE A 338 -30.72 -0.07 17.47
CA ILE A 338 -30.49 1.38 17.61
C ILE A 338 -30.82 1.82 19.03
N LEU A 339 -31.97 1.40 19.55
CA LEU A 339 -32.45 1.79 20.89
C LEU A 339 -31.53 1.25 22.01
N ASN A 340 -31.11 0.00 21.91
CA ASN A 340 -30.19 -0.62 22.86
C ASN A 340 -28.84 0.07 22.87
N ALA A 341 -28.28 0.39 21.70
CA ALA A 341 -27.02 1.13 21.58
C ALA A 341 -27.14 2.56 22.13
N ALA A 342 -28.30 3.22 21.94
CA ALA A 342 -28.57 4.53 22.50
C ALA A 342 -28.68 4.50 24.04
N HIS A 343 -29.39 3.53 24.61
CA HIS A 343 -29.47 3.34 26.05
C HIS A 343 -28.10 3.06 26.67
N GLU A 344 -27.28 2.22 26.03
CA GLU A 344 -25.92 1.93 26.50
C GLU A 344 -25.05 3.19 26.51
N LEU A 345 -24.99 3.91 25.37
CA LEU A 345 -24.16 5.09 25.22
C LEU A 345 -24.59 6.29 26.04
N LEU A 346 -25.88 6.39 26.41
CA LEU A 346 -26.38 7.46 27.27
C LEU A 346 -26.11 7.22 28.76
N GLN A 347 -25.59 6.05 29.16
CA GLN A 347 -25.12 5.84 30.53
C GLN A 347 -23.92 6.78 30.82
N PRO A 348 -23.84 7.46 31.95
CA PRO A 348 -22.87 8.53 32.19
C PRO A 348 -21.42 8.15 31.91
N ASP A 349 -20.97 6.98 32.37
CA ASP A 349 -19.59 6.53 32.17
C ASP A 349 -19.31 6.08 30.73
N ALA A 350 -20.28 5.44 30.07
CA ALA A 350 -20.17 5.05 28.68
C ALA A 350 -20.14 6.29 27.77
N TYR A 351 -21.01 7.25 28.04
CA TYR A 351 -21.07 8.52 27.33
C TYR A 351 -19.74 9.27 27.42
N ARG A 352 -19.19 9.45 28.63
CA ARG A 352 -17.93 10.15 28.85
C ARG A 352 -16.79 9.51 28.11
N ARG A 353 -16.63 8.15 28.17
CA ARG A 353 -15.59 7.44 27.46
C ARG A 353 -15.73 7.58 25.93
N ALA A 354 -16.94 7.43 25.41
CA ALA A 354 -17.17 7.52 23.96
C ALA A 354 -16.98 8.96 23.43
N ALA A 355 -17.42 9.96 24.19
CA ALA A 355 -17.21 11.36 23.87
C ALA A 355 -15.73 11.74 23.87
N GLN A 356 -14.95 11.29 24.86
CA GLN A 356 -13.51 11.50 24.90
C GLN A 356 -12.81 10.82 23.71
N ALA A 357 -13.21 9.60 23.35
CA ALA A 357 -12.70 8.93 22.17
C ALA A 357 -13.05 9.66 20.86
N ALA A 358 -14.26 10.24 20.75
CA ALA A 358 -14.65 11.09 19.63
C ALA A 358 -13.78 12.36 19.54
N GLN A 359 -13.47 12.99 20.65
CA GLN A 359 -12.57 14.15 20.73
C GLN A 359 -11.15 13.79 20.27
N GLN A 360 -10.61 12.64 20.71
CA GLN A 360 -9.32 12.13 20.25
C GLN A 360 -9.35 11.83 18.74
N ALA A 361 -10.44 11.25 18.24
CA ALA A 361 -10.61 11.00 16.80
C ALA A 361 -10.65 12.31 15.99
N ALA A 362 -11.25 13.39 16.50
CA ALA A 362 -11.26 14.69 15.85
C ALA A 362 -9.85 15.26 15.64
N HIS A 363 -8.95 15.09 16.60
CA HIS A 363 -7.54 15.48 16.46
C HIS A 363 -6.77 14.63 15.45
N ARG A 364 -7.23 13.42 15.15
CA ARG A 364 -6.63 12.52 14.17
C ARG A 364 -7.18 12.75 12.77
N TYR A 365 -8.47 13.04 12.64
CA TYR A 365 -9.19 13.10 11.36
C TYR A 365 -9.64 14.53 11.03
N HIS A 366 -8.72 15.32 10.51
CA HIS A 366 -8.99 16.68 10.01
C HIS A 366 -8.15 16.98 8.76
N TRP A 367 -8.54 18.01 8.02
CA TRP A 367 -7.99 18.32 6.71
C TRP A 367 -6.47 18.55 6.70
N ASP A 368 -5.88 19.12 7.75
CA ASP A 368 -4.44 19.39 7.74
C ASP A 368 -3.58 18.14 7.70
N HIS A 369 -4.06 17.01 8.27
CA HIS A 369 -3.42 15.71 8.09
C HIS A 369 -3.57 15.18 6.65
N GLU A 370 -4.77 15.24 6.08
CA GLU A 370 -5.02 14.80 4.71
C GLU A 370 -4.28 15.66 3.67
N LYS A 371 -4.17 16.96 3.94
CA LYS A 371 -3.40 17.93 3.16
C LYS A 371 -1.94 17.53 3.04
N GLU A 372 -1.33 17.01 4.09
CA GLU A 372 0.07 16.57 4.07
C GLU A 372 0.26 15.37 3.12
N THR A 373 -0.69 14.45 3.04
CA THR A 373 -0.68 13.37 2.05
C THR A 373 -0.66 13.92 0.61
N TRP A 374 -1.46 14.95 0.31
CA TRP A 374 -1.38 15.64 -0.98
C TRP A 374 -0.02 16.28 -1.23
N LYS A 375 0.56 16.95 -0.24
CA LYS A 375 1.89 17.57 -0.37
C LYS A 375 2.97 16.52 -0.64
N GLN A 376 2.93 15.39 0.05
CA GLN A 376 3.84 14.27 -0.19
C GLN A 376 3.70 13.71 -1.61
N LEU A 377 2.47 13.53 -2.11
CA LEU A 377 2.20 13.13 -3.48
C LEU A 377 2.80 14.12 -4.48
N ILE A 378 2.61 15.43 -4.28
CA ILE A 378 3.13 16.48 -5.16
C ILE A 378 4.67 16.51 -5.14
N ARG A 379 5.30 16.41 -3.97
CA ARG A 379 6.77 16.29 -3.84
C ARG A 379 7.29 15.07 -4.61
N ARG A 380 6.59 13.93 -4.50
CA ARG A 380 6.93 12.71 -5.23
C ARG A 380 6.81 12.90 -6.75
N LEU A 381 5.77 13.57 -7.24
CA LEU A 381 5.61 13.93 -8.65
C LEU A 381 6.73 14.87 -9.14
N ASN A 382 7.25 15.75 -8.28
CA ASN A 382 8.38 16.62 -8.56
C ASN A 382 9.74 15.91 -8.49
N GLY A 383 9.78 14.68 -7.96
CA GLY A 383 11.00 13.92 -7.74
C GLY A 383 11.75 14.29 -6.47
N GLU A 384 11.17 15.12 -5.61
CA GLU A 384 11.78 15.55 -4.36
C GLU A 384 11.94 14.37 -3.41
N LYS A 385 13.19 14.06 -3.03
CA LYS A 385 13.54 12.93 -2.16
C LYS A 385 12.85 11.61 -2.59
N THR A 386 12.75 11.37 -3.91
CA THR A 386 12.02 10.25 -4.48
C THR A 386 12.97 9.28 -5.17
N VAL A 387 12.78 7.98 -4.91
CA VAL A 387 13.52 6.88 -5.55
C VAL A 387 12.53 5.94 -6.23
N HIS A 388 12.70 5.76 -7.54
CA HIS A 388 12.00 4.76 -8.32
C HIS A 388 12.80 3.45 -8.31
N VAL A 389 12.31 2.46 -7.57
CA VAL A 389 12.92 1.12 -7.50
C VAL A 389 12.26 0.23 -8.54
N TRP A 390 13.02 -0.18 -9.55
CA TRP A 390 12.56 -1.01 -10.66
C TRP A 390 12.90 -2.48 -10.39
N SER A 391 11.92 -3.23 -9.86
CA SER A 391 12.09 -4.62 -9.40
C SER A 391 11.74 -5.64 -10.48
N MET A 392 12.52 -6.72 -10.51
CA MET A 392 12.33 -7.84 -11.42
C MET A 392 11.06 -8.66 -11.16
N ASP A 393 10.53 -8.61 -9.93
CA ASP A 393 9.30 -9.28 -9.51
C ASP A 393 8.65 -8.54 -8.33
N ARG A 394 7.50 -9.02 -7.85
CA ARG A 394 6.83 -8.54 -6.63
C ARG A 394 7.73 -8.72 -5.40
N LEU A 395 7.51 -7.89 -4.39
CA LEU A 395 8.25 -8.01 -3.12
C LEU A 395 7.49 -8.79 -2.06
N GLU A 396 6.16 -8.87 -2.15
CA GLU A 396 5.33 -9.55 -1.16
C GLU A 396 4.23 -10.41 -1.80
N PRO A 397 4.10 -11.66 -1.35
CA PRO A 397 5.18 -12.40 -0.68
C PRO A 397 6.37 -12.53 -1.62
N PRO A 398 7.62 -12.42 -1.10
CA PRO A 398 8.80 -12.46 -1.94
C PRO A 398 8.96 -13.85 -2.56
N PRO A 399 9.02 -13.98 -3.90
CA PRO A 399 9.08 -15.30 -4.53
C PRO A 399 10.46 -15.97 -4.45
N TYR A 400 11.51 -15.20 -4.22
CA TYR A 400 12.91 -15.69 -4.12
C TYR A 400 13.83 -14.64 -3.49
N GLY A 401 15.07 -15.04 -3.18
CA GLY A 401 16.04 -14.24 -2.44
C GLY A 401 16.35 -12.87 -3.04
N GLY A 402 16.42 -12.74 -4.37
CA GLY A 402 16.66 -11.43 -5.01
C GLY A 402 15.59 -10.39 -4.67
N THR A 403 14.33 -10.80 -4.51
CA THR A 403 13.24 -9.88 -4.12
C THR A 403 13.26 -9.53 -2.64
N LEU A 404 13.76 -10.42 -1.77
CA LEU A 404 14.02 -10.10 -0.36
C LEU A 404 15.09 -9.01 -0.22
N GLU A 405 16.13 -9.05 -1.05
CA GLU A 405 17.17 -8.01 -1.09
C GLU A 405 16.55 -6.66 -1.49
N VAL A 406 15.70 -6.64 -2.52
CA VAL A 406 15.01 -5.41 -2.94
C VAL A 406 14.09 -4.88 -1.85
N ALA A 407 13.39 -5.75 -1.12
CA ALA A 407 12.56 -5.35 0.02
C ALA A 407 13.41 -4.66 1.11
N GLY A 408 14.57 -5.21 1.45
CA GLY A 408 15.50 -4.57 2.38
C GLY A 408 16.00 -3.20 1.92
N GLN A 409 16.23 -3.02 0.62
CA GLN A 409 16.56 -1.70 0.07
C GLN A 409 15.42 -0.71 0.23
N VAL A 410 14.18 -1.11 -0.08
CA VAL A 410 12.98 -0.28 0.08
C VAL A 410 12.80 0.13 1.56
N GLU A 411 12.92 -0.83 2.49
CA GLU A 411 12.86 -0.55 3.93
C GLU A 411 13.90 0.51 4.35
N ASN A 412 15.15 0.36 3.92
CA ASN A 412 16.23 1.31 4.25
C ASN A 412 15.99 2.71 3.66
N LEU A 413 15.48 2.79 2.44
CA LEU A 413 15.16 4.07 1.78
C LEU A 413 14.03 4.81 2.51
N VAL A 414 12.96 4.11 2.87
CA VAL A 414 11.84 4.68 3.62
C VAL A 414 12.29 5.15 5.01
N GLN A 415 13.10 4.37 5.71
CA GLN A 415 13.66 4.75 7.01
C GLN A 415 14.55 6.02 6.93
N ALA A 416 15.22 6.22 5.81
CA ALA A 416 16.01 7.43 5.54
C ALA A 416 15.15 8.63 5.07
N GLY A 417 13.82 8.48 5.03
CA GLY A 417 12.87 9.52 4.67
C GLY A 417 12.71 9.74 3.16
N TYR A 418 13.11 8.77 2.32
CA TYR A 418 12.79 8.80 0.91
C TYR A 418 11.36 8.33 0.66
N GLN A 419 10.71 8.94 -0.33
CA GLN A 419 9.49 8.41 -0.95
C GLN A 419 9.90 7.36 -1.98
N VAL A 420 9.36 6.16 -1.87
CA VAL A 420 9.70 5.06 -2.79
C VAL A 420 8.55 4.77 -3.75
N VAL A 421 8.83 4.77 -5.04
CA VAL A 421 7.91 4.24 -6.06
C VAL A 421 8.44 2.90 -6.52
N LEU A 422 7.77 1.82 -6.12
CA LEU A 422 8.17 0.47 -6.46
C LEU A 422 7.49 0.00 -7.74
N HIS A 423 8.27 -0.18 -8.79
CA HIS A 423 7.84 -0.72 -10.08
C HIS A 423 8.13 -2.23 -10.13
N ALA A 424 7.13 -3.05 -9.90
CA ALA A 424 7.26 -4.51 -9.91
C ALA A 424 6.63 -5.13 -11.17
N THR A 425 7.10 -6.32 -11.57
CA THR A 425 6.55 -7.02 -12.74
C THR A 425 6.13 -8.44 -12.33
N THR A 426 4.91 -8.87 -12.66
CA THR A 426 4.40 -10.19 -12.29
C THR A 426 3.95 -11.02 -13.50
N LYS A 427 3.98 -12.35 -13.37
CA LYS A 427 3.39 -13.29 -14.34
C LYS A 427 1.89 -13.49 -14.11
N ALA A 428 1.49 -13.51 -12.85
CA ALA A 428 0.13 -13.81 -12.43
C ALA A 428 -0.79 -12.60 -12.53
N ASP A 429 -2.08 -12.84 -12.37
CA ASP A 429 -3.04 -11.79 -12.04
C ASP A 429 -2.67 -11.14 -10.70
N PHE A 430 -3.18 -9.93 -10.47
CA PHE A 430 -2.89 -9.19 -9.24
C PHE A 430 -3.53 -9.78 -7.96
N ALA A 431 -4.00 -11.04 -8.02
CA ALA A 431 -4.59 -11.74 -6.86
C ALA A 431 -3.66 -11.75 -5.62
N HIS A 432 -2.33 -11.77 -5.83
CA HIS A 432 -1.37 -11.62 -4.73
C HIS A 432 -1.45 -10.24 -4.05
N ALA A 433 -1.96 -9.23 -4.74
CA ALA A 433 -2.16 -7.89 -4.17
C ALA A 433 -3.23 -7.87 -3.06
N GLN A 434 -4.10 -8.87 -3.00
CA GLN A 434 -5.06 -9.02 -1.89
C GLN A 434 -4.37 -9.36 -0.56
N ALA A 435 -3.21 -10.03 -0.62
CA ALA A 435 -2.42 -10.35 0.57
C ALA A 435 -1.55 -9.19 1.06
N LEU A 436 -1.24 -8.22 0.18
CA LEU A 436 -0.45 -7.05 0.53
C LEU A 436 -1.35 -6.00 1.19
N LYS A 437 -1.10 -5.69 2.44
CA LYS A 437 -1.76 -4.60 3.14
C LYS A 437 -0.99 -3.30 2.92
N LEU A 438 -1.52 -2.43 2.06
CA LEU A 438 -0.90 -1.15 1.73
C LEU A 438 -0.60 -0.28 2.95
N SER A 439 -1.44 -0.36 3.99
CA SER A 439 -1.27 0.38 5.24
C SER A 439 -0.03 -0.02 6.05
N GLU A 440 0.53 -1.20 5.80
CA GLU A 440 1.74 -1.68 6.46
C GLU A 440 3.03 -1.12 5.81
N HIS A 441 2.91 -0.43 4.66
CA HIS A 441 4.04 0.11 3.90
C HIS A 441 3.94 1.63 3.66
N PRO A 442 3.93 2.45 4.73
CA PRO A 442 3.90 3.90 4.59
C PRO A 442 5.14 4.39 3.82
N GLY A 443 4.96 5.37 2.94
CA GLY A 443 6.05 5.92 2.11
C GLY A 443 6.38 5.12 0.85
N VAL A 444 5.67 4.02 0.58
CA VAL A 444 5.85 3.21 -0.63
C VAL A 444 4.62 3.28 -1.53
N GLN A 445 4.81 3.75 -2.76
CA GLN A 445 3.81 3.62 -3.82
C GLN A 445 4.10 2.38 -4.66
N PHE A 446 3.14 1.47 -4.75
CA PHE A 446 3.27 0.23 -5.52
C PHE A 446 2.69 0.40 -6.93
N LYS A 447 3.50 0.02 -7.94
CA LYS A 447 3.12 -0.08 -9.36
C LYS A 447 3.49 -1.44 -9.89
N THR A 448 2.51 -2.27 -10.15
CA THR A 448 2.71 -3.64 -10.64
C THR A 448 2.28 -3.76 -12.10
N TYR A 449 3.13 -4.36 -12.91
CA TYR A 449 2.93 -4.53 -14.35
C TYR A 449 2.84 -6.00 -14.72
N ARG A 450 2.02 -6.33 -15.71
CA ARG A 450 1.96 -7.68 -16.27
C ARG A 450 3.13 -7.91 -17.22
N ARG A 451 3.74 -9.08 -17.15
CA ARG A 451 4.75 -9.51 -18.13
C ARG A 451 4.12 -9.71 -19.50
N ASN A 452 4.88 -9.38 -20.54
CA ASN A 452 4.50 -9.72 -21.90
C ASN A 452 4.92 -11.18 -22.21
N PRO A 453 4.00 -12.15 -22.29
CA PRO A 453 4.33 -13.53 -22.54
C PRO A 453 4.88 -13.74 -23.98
N TRP A 454 4.46 -12.92 -24.94
CA TRP A 454 4.88 -13.00 -26.33
C TRP A 454 6.37 -12.67 -26.55
N ALA A 455 7.03 -12.11 -25.54
CA ALA A 455 8.48 -11.90 -25.60
C ALA A 455 9.30 -13.19 -25.74
N ILE A 456 8.68 -14.36 -25.51
CA ILE A 456 9.33 -15.68 -25.65
C ILE A 456 9.75 -15.97 -27.10
N VAL A 457 9.04 -15.43 -28.09
CA VAL A 457 9.36 -15.64 -29.52
C VAL A 457 10.45 -14.70 -30.07
N SER A 458 10.99 -13.82 -29.22
CA SER A 458 12.04 -12.88 -29.65
C SER A 458 13.36 -13.59 -29.90
N TRP A 459 13.94 -13.40 -31.11
CA TRP A 459 15.20 -14.01 -31.52
C TRP A 459 16.42 -13.33 -30.88
N ASN A 460 16.42 -12.03 -30.72
CA ASN A 460 17.57 -11.21 -30.31
C ASN A 460 17.46 -10.67 -28.86
N ARG A 461 16.27 -10.58 -28.31
CA ARG A 461 16.06 -10.08 -26.95
C ARG A 461 15.79 -11.24 -25.99
N PRO A 462 16.51 -11.33 -24.85
CA PRO A 462 16.24 -12.35 -23.85
C PRO A 462 14.80 -12.22 -23.31
N TYR A 463 14.14 -13.35 -23.05
CA TYR A 463 12.77 -13.36 -22.53
C TYR A 463 12.62 -12.56 -21.24
N ILE A 464 13.58 -12.70 -20.31
CA ILE A 464 13.52 -11.97 -19.01
C ILE A 464 13.58 -10.46 -19.16
N VAL A 465 14.21 -9.96 -20.23
CA VAL A 465 14.27 -8.53 -20.55
C VAL A 465 13.04 -8.11 -21.38
N GLY A 466 12.73 -8.82 -22.44
CA GLY A 466 11.62 -8.48 -23.34
C GLY A 466 10.26 -8.51 -22.65
N SER A 467 10.05 -9.46 -21.74
CA SER A 467 8.78 -9.59 -21.00
C SER A 467 8.53 -8.47 -20.00
N ARG A 468 9.55 -7.70 -19.63
CA ARG A 468 9.53 -6.61 -18.65
C ARG A 468 9.83 -5.23 -19.25
N SER A 469 9.77 -5.12 -20.59
CA SER A 469 9.97 -3.85 -21.29
C SER A 469 8.71 -3.47 -22.06
N THR A 470 7.59 -3.39 -21.36
CA THR A 470 6.27 -3.09 -21.93
C THR A 470 6.10 -1.60 -22.24
N GLN A 471 5.14 -1.27 -23.11
CA GLN A 471 4.83 0.12 -23.44
C GLN A 471 4.38 0.93 -22.20
N VAL A 472 3.60 0.31 -21.31
CA VAL A 472 3.15 0.96 -20.07
C VAL A 472 4.33 1.30 -19.16
N GLN A 473 5.34 0.43 -19.07
CA GLN A 473 6.56 0.71 -18.29
C GLN A 473 7.40 1.82 -18.92
N ARG A 474 7.48 1.94 -20.25
CA ARG A 474 8.13 3.08 -20.91
C ARG A 474 7.41 4.39 -20.63
N GLU A 475 6.07 4.38 -20.69
CA GLU A 475 5.25 5.54 -20.37
C GLU A 475 5.43 5.95 -18.89
N ALA A 476 5.48 4.99 -17.98
CA ALA A 476 5.75 5.24 -16.56
C ALA A 476 7.16 5.81 -16.32
N LEU A 477 8.18 5.29 -17.01
CA LEU A 477 9.54 5.80 -16.91
C LEU A 477 9.65 7.24 -17.46
N ALA A 478 8.98 7.56 -18.55
CA ALA A 478 8.99 8.89 -19.17
C ALA A 478 8.41 9.99 -18.25
N THR A 479 7.54 9.63 -17.31
CA THR A 479 6.92 10.58 -16.35
C THR A 479 7.55 10.51 -14.96
N ALA A 480 8.44 9.55 -14.71
CA ALA A 480 9.07 9.36 -13.41
C ALA A 480 10.19 10.40 -13.18
N LYS A 481 10.04 11.19 -12.13
CA LYS A 481 11.05 12.17 -11.70
C LYS A 481 11.69 11.73 -10.38
N GLY A 482 12.99 11.87 -10.26
CA GLY A 482 13.76 11.45 -9.09
C GLY A 482 14.87 10.47 -9.45
N LYS A 483 15.42 9.80 -8.45
CA LYS A 483 16.51 8.84 -8.65
C LYS A 483 15.95 7.48 -9.11
N HIS A 484 16.68 6.78 -9.97
CA HIS A 484 16.29 5.47 -10.48
C HIS A 484 17.26 4.38 -10.01
N LEU A 485 16.72 3.35 -9.35
CA LEU A 485 17.45 2.17 -8.91
C LEU A 485 16.91 0.94 -9.63
N VAL A 486 17.68 0.39 -10.56
CA VAL A 486 17.29 -0.69 -11.47
C VAL A 486 17.84 -2.02 -10.99
N GLN A 487 16.99 -3.01 -10.75
CA GLN A 487 17.35 -4.30 -10.17
C GLN A 487 17.65 -5.35 -11.23
N GLY A 488 18.92 -5.71 -11.37
CA GLY A 488 19.39 -6.76 -12.27
C GLY A 488 19.21 -6.48 -13.77
N THR A 489 19.51 -7.46 -14.58
CA THR A 489 19.41 -7.39 -16.07
C THR A 489 17.97 -7.24 -16.58
N HIS A 490 16.98 -7.64 -15.79
CA HIS A 490 15.60 -7.87 -16.22
C HIS A 490 14.90 -6.66 -16.82
N LEU A 491 15.18 -5.47 -16.33
CA LEU A 491 14.51 -4.22 -16.73
C LEU A 491 15.35 -3.35 -17.69
N THR A 492 16.55 -3.80 -18.04
CA THR A 492 17.51 -3.06 -18.89
C THR A 492 17.10 -2.95 -20.36
N GLY A 493 15.91 -3.38 -20.73
CA GLY A 493 15.28 -3.13 -22.01
C GLY A 493 14.45 -1.84 -22.06
N LEU A 494 14.41 -1.07 -20.95
CA LEU A 494 13.89 0.29 -20.87
C LEU A 494 15.04 1.29 -21.02
N ASP A 495 14.76 2.46 -21.55
CA ASP A 495 15.75 3.50 -21.81
C ASP A 495 15.84 4.43 -20.57
N PHE A 496 16.64 4.03 -19.60
CA PHE A 496 16.86 4.78 -18.37
C PHE A 496 17.74 6.03 -18.58
N PRO A 497 17.56 7.09 -17.78
CA PRO A 497 18.44 8.25 -17.81
C PRO A 497 19.88 7.90 -17.37
N SER A 498 20.84 8.77 -17.71
CA SER A 498 22.27 8.54 -17.49
C SER A 498 22.68 8.42 -16.02
N GLU A 499 21.90 8.99 -15.12
CA GLU A 499 22.11 8.94 -13.66
C GLU A 499 21.47 7.70 -13.00
N ALA A 500 20.75 6.86 -13.75
CA ALA A 500 20.14 5.66 -13.21
C ALA A 500 21.18 4.66 -12.72
N ILE A 501 20.98 4.14 -11.53
CA ILE A 501 21.88 3.18 -10.89
C ILE A 501 21.43 1.76 -11.23
N LEU A 502 22.32 0.95 -11.80
CA LEU A 502 22.08 -0.48 -12.03
C LEU A 502 22.60 -1.27 -10.82
N ARG A 503 21.71 -1.88 -10.10
CA ARG A 503 22.02 -2.84 -9.03
C ARG A 503 22.21 -4.23 -9.64
N TRP A 504 23.45 -4.66 -9.81
CA TRP A 504 23.81 -5.92 -10.45
C TRP A 504 23.84 -7.06 -9.43
N HIS A 505 22.92 -8.01 -9.55
CA HIS A 505 22.80 -9.12 -8.62
C HIS A 505 23.72 -10.29 -8.94
N ASN A 506 23.77 -10.69 -10.21
CA ASN A 506 24.63 -11.76 -10.75
C ASN A 506 24.51 -11.80 -12.27
N PRO A 507 25.47 -12.45 -12.98
CA PRO A 507 25.35 -12.71 -14.41
C PRO A 507 24.23 -13.73 -14.70
N GLU A 508 23.12 -13.26 -15.27
CA GLU A 508 21.95 -14.10 -15.59
C GLU A 508 22.28 -15.18 -16.65
N ALA A 509 23.20 -14.87 -17.57
CA ALA A 509 23.66 -15.86 -18.55
C ALA A 509 24.25 -17.12 -17.89
N ARG A 510 25.07 -16.95 -16.83
CA ARG A 510 25.64 -18.08 -16.07
C ARG A 510 24.55 -18.86 -15.33
N TYR A 511 23.58 -18.18 -14.78
CA TYR A 511 22.44 -18.81 -14.11
C TYR A 511 21.64 -19.68 -15.10
N TYR A 512 21.32 -19.18 -16.29
CA TYR A 512 20.62 -19.94 -17.33
C TYR A 512 21.44 -21.12 -17.88
N GLN A 513 22.75 -20.96 -18.00
CA GLN A 513 23.66 -22.09 -18.35
C GLN A 513 23.60 -23.19 -17.29
N SER A 514 23.60 -22.82 -16.02
CA SER A 514 23.44 -23.75 -14.90
C SER A 514 22.09 -24.47 -14.95
N LEU A 515 20.97 -23.74 -15.18
CA LEU A 515 19.66 -24.38 -15.34
C LEU A 515 19.62 -25.37 -16.51
N ALA A 516 20.28 -25.03 -17.62
CA ALA A 516 20.36 -25.90 -18.79
C ALA A 516 21.11 -27.20 -18.52
N SER A 517 22.13 -27.22 -17.63
CA SER A 517 22.87 -28.42 -17.28
C SER A 517 22.05 -29.46 -16.52
N TYR A 518 21.00 -29.06 -15.80
CA TYR A 518 20.07 -29.93 -15.09
C TYR A 518 18.79 -30.27 -15.87
N SER A 519 18.63 -29.70 -17.06
CA SER A 519 17.44 -29.90 -17.87
C SER A 519 17.71 -30.86 -19.00
N THR A 520 16.67 -31.52 -19.53
CA THR A 520 16.74 -32.45 -20.66
C THR A 520 15.85 -32.00 -21.82
N GLY A 521 16.05 -32.57 -23.00
CA GLY A 521 15.18 -32.37 -24.16
C GLY A 521 15.04 -30.91 -24.61
N LEU A 522 13.87 -30.54 -25.10
CA LEU A 522 13.58 -29.20 -25.63
C LEU A 522 13.80 -28.08 -24.60
N LYS A 523 13.57 -28.37 -23.30
CA LYS A 523 13.83 -27.40 -22.23
C LYS A 523 15.31 -27.03 -22.14
N ARG A 524 16.21 -28.03 -22.27
CA ARG A 524 17.65 -27.79 -22.27
C ARG A 524 18.07 -26.93 -23.46
N MET A 525 17.53 -27.21 -24.64
CA MET A 525 17.83 -26.44 -25.87
C MET A 525 17.37 -24.98 -25.71
N TYR A 526 16.16 -24.77 -25.23
CA TYR A 526 15.62 -23.44 -24.97
C TYR A 526 16.47 -22.66 -23.96
N LEU A 527 16.82 -23.27 -22.82
CA LEU A 527 17.65 -22.61 -21.82
C LEU A 527 19.06 -22.26 -22.32
N ARG A 528 19.66 -23.09 -23.15
CA ARG A 528 20.96 -22.78 -23.81
C ARG A 528 20.82 -21.61 -24.78
N TRP A 529 19.75 -21.57 -25.55
CA TRP A 529 19.47 -20.47 -26.46
C TRP A 529 19.23 -19.15 -25.72
N GLU A 530 18.44 -19.17 -24.64
CA GLU A 530 18.26 -18.00 -23.76
C GLU A 530 19.57 -17.56 -23.12
N ALA A 531 20.39 -18.48 -22.62
CA ALA A 531 21.70 -18.18 -22.04
C ALA A 531 22.62 -17.48 -23.05
N ALA A 532 22.61 -17.91 -24.33
CA ALA A 532 23.38 -17.26 -25.37
C ALA A 532 22.89 -15.86 -25.72
N LYS A 533 21.56 -15.63 -25.72
CA LYS A 533 20.99 -14.29 -25.86
C LYS A 533 21.35 -13.39 -24.66
N LEU A 534 21.27 -13.92 -23.44
CA LEU A 534 21.63 -13.20 -22.22
C LEU A 534 23.11 -12.80 -22.23
N LEU A 535 24.03 -13.71 -22.60
CA LEU A 535 25.45 -13.37 -22.65
C LEU A 535 25.75 -12.23 -23.63
N ARG A 536 25.11 -12.25 -24.80
CA ARG A 536 25.23 -11.14 -25.77
C ARG A 536 24.63 -9.84 -25.21
N TRP A 537 23.46 -9.94 -24.54
CA TRP A 537 22.80 -8.80 -23.96
C TRP A 537 23.62 -8.17 -22.84
N GLU A 538 24.14 -8.98 -21.90
CA GLU A 538 24.93 -8.52 -20.76
C GLU A 538 26.25 -7.87 -21.21
N ARG A 539 26.94 -8.45 -22.21
CA ARG A 539 28.13 -7.81 -22.78
C ARG A 539 27.82 -6.47 -23.48
N ALA A 540 26.70 -6.39 -24.18
CA ALA A 540 26.28 -5.12 -24.78
C ALA A 540 25.84 -4.12 -23.70
N LEU A 541 25.17 -4.59 -22.66
CA LEU A 541 24.73 -3.78 -21.53
C LEU A 541 25.94 -3.19 -20.79
N ALA A 542 26.95 -4.01 -20.47
CA ALA A 542 28.14 -3.56 -19.78
C ALA A 542 28.84 -2.40 -20.51
N LYS A 543 28.87 -2.45 -21.85
CA LYS A 543 29.46 -1.40 -22.67
C LYS A 543 28.60 -0.14 -22.82
N ARG A 544 27.27 -0.25 -22.74
CA ARG A 544 26.32 0.84 -23.05
C ARG A 544 25.65 1.44 -21.82
N TRP A 545 25.73 0.79 -20.63
CA TRP A 545 25.05 1.32 -19.45
C TRP A 545 25.64 2.68 -19.07
N PRO A 546 24.82 3.75 -19.04
CA PRO A 546 25.37 5.10 -18.93
C PRO A 546 25.66 5.53 -17.49
N GLY A 547 25.02 4.89 -16.51
CA GLY A 547 25.03 5.31 -15.11
C GLY A 547 25.93 4.48 -14.20
N PRO A 548 25.91 4.74 -12.90
CA PRO A 548 26.64 3.99 -11.89
C PRO A 548 26.21 2.52 -11.85
N LEU A 549 27.16 1.65 -11.52
CA LEU A 549 26.91 0.25 -11.25
C LEU A 549 27.18 -0.08 -9.79
N TRP A 550 26.23 -0.72 -9.15
CA TRP A 550 26.38 -1.29 -7.80
C TRP A 550 26.32 -2.82 -7.86
N ALA A 551 27.43 -3.47 -7.61
CA ALA A 551 27.54 -4.92 -7.55
C ALA A 551 27.29 -5.42 -6.10
N LEU A 552 26.74 -6.63 -5.95
CA LEU A 552 26.55 -7.24 -4.63
C LEU A 552 27.87 -7.65 -3.99
N THR A 553 28.81 -8.11 -4.82
CA THR A 553 30.11 -8.65 -4.38
C THR A 553 31.24 -8.18 -5.29
N ALA A 554 32.48 -8.29 -4.82
CA ALA A 554 33.66 -8.02 -5.63
C ALA A 554 33.76 -8.95 -6.84
N VAL A 555 33.31 -10.19 -6.73
CA VAL A 555 33.26 -11.16 -7.84
C VAL A 555 32.28 -10.72 -8.92
N ASP A 556 31.12 -10.18 -8.55
CA ASP A 556 30.15 -9.63 -9.50
C ASP A 556 30.69 -8.38 -10.18
N ALA A 557 31.39 -7.51 -9.45
CA ALA A 557 32.06 -6.32 -9.98
C ALA A 557 33.12 -6.71 -11.03
N GLN A 558 33.96 -7.69 -10.72
CA GLN A 558 34.97 -8.21 -11.66
C GLN A 558 34.31 -8.85 -12.91
N ALA A 559 33.23 -9.60 -12.73
CA ALA A 559 32.50 -10.19 -13.84
C ALA A 559 31.93 -9.12 -14.79
N TRP A 560 31.43 -8.00 -14.26
CA TRP A 560 30.97 -6.87 -15.05
C TRP A 560 32.11 -6.21 -15.83
N GLN A 561 33.22 -5.94 -15.17
CA GLN A 561 34.42 -5.35 -15.84
C GLN A 561 34.99 -6.26 -16.95
N ALA A 562 35.01 -7.60 -16.71
CA ALA A 562 35.42 -8.56 -17.69
C ALA A 562 34.52 -8.58 -18.96
N MET A 563 33.29 -8.11 -18.87
CA MET A 563 32.37 -7.89 -19.99
C MET A 563 32.58 -6.55 -20.71
N GLY A 564 33.51 -5.72 -20.25
CA GLY A 564 33.81 -4.40 -20.79
C GLY A 564 33.05 -3.25 -20.13
N GLY A 565 32.49 -3.48 -18.93
CA GLY A 565 31.78 -2.47 -18.15
C GLY A 565 32.69 -1.52 -17.39
N THR A 566 32.13 -0.40 -16.94
CA THR A 566 32.79 0.59 -16.10
C THR A 566 33.12 0.06 -14.70
N ALA A 567 33.88 0.83 -13.90
CA ALA A 567 34.12 0.51 -12.50
C ALA A 567 32.80 0.34 -11.74
N ALA A 568 32.72 -0.69 -10.89
CA ALA A 568 31.56 -1.00 -10.10
C ALA A 568 31.82 -0.69 -8.61
N THR A 569 30.85 -0.08 -7.95
CA THR A 569 30.87 0.06 -6.49
C THR A 569 30.31 -1.23 -5.88
N VAL A 570 31.05 -1.83 -4.93
CA VAL A 570 30.56 -3.00 -4.19
C VAL A 570 29.65 -2.51 -3.07
N VAL A 571 28.39 -2.88 -3.15
CA VAL A 571 27.37 -2.55 -2.15
C VAL A 571 26.76 -3.87 -1.63
N PRO A 572 27.07 -4.31 -0.42
CA PRO A 572 26.55 -5.55 0.14
C PRO A 572 25.03 -5.60 0.23
N PRO A 573 24.42 -6.79 0.44
CA PRO A 573 22.99 -6.91 0.63
C PRO A 573 22.45 -6.00 1.73
N GLN A 574 21.28 -5.40 1.48
CA GLN A 574 20.66 -4.42 2.38
C GLN A 574 19.59 -5.02 3.30
N LYS A 575 19.18 -6.28 3.06
CA LYS A 575 18.20 -6.95 3.94
C LYS A 575 18.84 -7.19 5.31
N ARG A 576 18.25 -6.57 6.32
CA ARG A 576 18.61 -6.78 7.72
C ARG A 576 17.75 -7.89 8.31
N PHE A 577 18.38 -8.78 9.07
CA PHE A 577 17.68 -9.79 9.85
C PHE A 577 17.77 -9.41 11.32
N HIS A 578 16.61 -9.32 11.97
CA HIS A 578 16.55 -8.93 13.38
C HIS A 578 17.05 -10.04 14.30
N GLY A 579 17.71 -9.64 15.39
CA GLY A 579 18.29 -10.52 16.37
C GLY A 579 19.76 -10.80 16.11
N THR A 580 20.49 -11.08 17.19
CA THR A 580 21.90 -11.46 17.20
C THR A 580 22.04 -12.85 17.81
N PRO A 581 23.08 -13.61 17.47
CA PRO A 581 23.33 -14.88 18.16
C PRO A 581 23.50 -14.62 19.66
N PRO A 582 22.87 -15.41 20.53
CA PRO A 582 23.05 -15.27 21.97
C PRO A 582 24.52 -15.47 22.38
N ALA A 583 24.97 -14.72 23.37
CA ALA A 583 26.36 -14.78 23.85
C ALA A 583 26.71 -16.04 24.65
N HIS A 584 25.74 -16.88 25.02
CA HIS A 584 25.91 -18.13 25.70
C HIS A 584 25.84 -19.33 24.76
N GLU A 585 26.37 -20.45 25.13
CA GLU A 585 26.26 -21.69 24.37
C GLU A 585 24.81 -22.10 24.11
N ALA A 586 24.59 -22.84 23.02
CA ALA A 586 23.28 -23.42 22.75
C ALA A 586 22.97 -24.49 23.80
N ALA A 587 21.74 -24.51 24.30
CA ALA A 587 21.29 -25.47 25.31
C ALA A 587 21.43 -26.94 24.84
N LYS A 588 21.46 -27.18 23.53
CA LYS A 588 21.59 -28.49 22.91
C LYS A 588 22.58 -28.46 21.75
N LYS A 589 23.27 -29.56 21.51
CA LYS A 589 24.04 -29.79 20.28
C LYS A 589 23.09 -29.97 19.12
N SER A 590 22.85 -28.88 18.35
CA SER A 590 21.81 -28.83 17.31
C SER A 590 22.30 -28.20 16.02
N LEU A 591 21.75 -28.70 14.91
CA LEU A 591 22.00 -28.19 13.56
C LEU A 591 20.70 -27.76 12.90
N LEU A 592 20.64 -26.50 12.46
CA LEU A 592 19.56 -25.97 11.62
C LEU A 592 19.97 -26.08 10.16
N VAL A 593 19.08 -26.64 9.32
CA VAL A 593 19.23 -26.73 7.87
C VAL A 593 18.10 -25.89 7.23
N PRO A 594 18.35 -24.61 6.88
CA PRO A 594 17.34 -23.76 6.28
C PRO A 594 17.30 -23.92 4.76
N GLY A 595 16.09 -23.95 4.17
CA GLY A 595 15.99 -23.98 2.72
C GLY A 595 14.62 -24.22 2.11
N LYS A 596 14.58 -24.09 0.79
CA LYS A 596 13.49 -24.59 -0.05
C LYS A 596 13.83 -25.99 -0.53
N PHE A 597 13.11 -27.00 -0.04
CA PHE A 597 13.49 -28.41 -0.22
C PHE A 597 13.05 -29.03 -1.55
N SER A 598 12.34 -28.29 -2.40
CA SER A 598 12.19 -28.63 -3.83
C SER A 598 13.44 -28.31 -4.67
N VAL A 599 14.44 -27.63 -4.09
CA VAL A 599 15.74 -27.42 -4.71
C VAL A 599 16.63 -28.63 -4.38
N VAL A 600 17.13 -29.31 -5.43
CA VAL A 600 17.90 -30.56 -5.34
C VAL A 600 19.07 -30.48 -4.38
N GLU A 601 19.81 -29.36 -4.39
CA GLU A 601 20.95 -29.14 -3.49
C GLU A 601 20.50 -29.12 -2.00
N ASN A 602 19.39 -28.45 -1.70
CA ASN A 602 18.88 -28.39 -0.31
C ASN A 602 18.32 -29.74 0.15
N GLU A 603 17.64 -30.48 -0.74
CA GLU A 603 17.16 -31.83 -0.46
C GLU A 603 18.34 -32.75 -0.16
N ARG A 604 19.41 -32.65 -0.93
CA ARG A 604 20.65 -33.45 -0.72
C ARG A 604 21.31 -33.14 0.63
N ALA A 605 21.44 -31.84 0.93
CA ALA A 605 21.96 -31.40 2.24
C ALA A 605 21.15 -31.94 3.41
N ALA A 606 19.80 -31.93 3.29
CA ALA A 606 18.93 -32.54 4.29
C ALA A 606 19.23 -34.03 4.50
N ARG A 607 19.33 -34.79 3.40
CA ARG A 607 19.65 -36.21 3.49
C ARG A 607 21.00 -36.48 4.15
N TRP A 608 22.03 -35.68 3.84
CA TRP A 608 23.37 -35.84 4.47
C TRP A 608 23.36 -35.52 5.95
N THR A 609 22.45 -34.69 6.44
CA THR A 609 22.38 -34.30 7.84
C THR A 609 21.49 -35.21 8.67
N ALA A 610 20.69 -36.09 8.06
CA ALA A 610 19.73 -36.93 8.76
C ALA A 610 20.40 -37.99 9.69
N ASP A 611 21.62 -38.41 9.37
CA ASP A 611 22.37 -39.43 10.12
C ASP A 611 23.40 -38.86 11.12
N LEU A 612 23.47 -37.52 11.24
CA LEU A 612 24.40 -36.89 12.19
C LEU A 612 23.93 -37.11 13.64
N PRO A 613 24.86 -37.39 14.60
CA PRO A 613 24.52 -37.70 15.98
C PRO A 613 24.22 -36.43 16.82
N LEU A 614 23.24 -35.63 16.40
CA LEU A 614 22.81 -34.38 17.04
C LEU A 614 21.36 -34.06 16.72
N ASP A 615 20.78 -33.07 17.42
CA ASP A 615 19.40 -32.59 17.14
C ASP A 615 19.35 -31.82 15.80
N VAL A 616 18.86 -32.46 14.74
CA VAL A 616 18.73 -31.82 13.42
C VAL A 616 17.33 -31.24 13.22
N THR A 617 17.28 -29.99 12.77
CA THR A 617 16.05 -29.33 12.38
C THR A 617 16.13 -28.89 10.93
N TRP A 618 15.19 -29.32 10.07
CA TRP A 618 14.99 -28.80 8.71
C TRP A 618 13.92 -27.73 8.75
N ALA A 619 14.24 -26.53 8.31
CA ALA A 619 13.33 -25.38 8.36
C ALA A 619 13.14 -24.76 6.99
N GLY A 620 11.89 -24.63 6.54
CA GLY A 620 11.58 -24.06 5.24
C GLY A 620 10.29 -24.58 4.63
N HIS A 621 10.28 -24.83 3.34
CA HIS A 621 9.07 -25.25 2.64
C HIS A 621 9.35 -26.23 1.49
N ASP A 622 8.26 -26.82 0.94
CA ASP A 622 8.28 -27.75 -0.19
C ASP A 622 9.01 -29.07 0.13
N PHE A 623 8.78 -29.62 1.30
CA PHE A 623 9.29 -30.94 1.68
C PHE A 623 8.60 -32.04 0.87
N SER A 624 9.40 -32.92 0.22
CA SER A 624 8.91 -34.11 -0.44
C SER A 624 8.43 -35.16 0.60
N GLU A 625 7.52 -36.06 0.22
CA GLU A 625 7.11 -37.16 1.09
C GLU A 625 8.30 -38.00 1.53
N GLY A 626 9.25 -38.25 0.62
CA GLY A 626 10.48 -38.96 0.93
C GLY A 626 11.32 -38.30 2.05
N LEU A 627 11.42 -36.95 2.04
CA LEU A 627 12.10 -36.24 3.14
C LEU A 627 11.33 -36.33 4.45
N ARG A 628 9.98 -36.26 4.42
CA ARG A 628 9.14 -36.43 5.62
C ARG A 628 9.29 -37.81 6.23
N HIS A 629 9.38 -38.85 5.41
CA HIS A 629 9.63 -40.21 5.88
C HIS A 629 11.03 -40.37 6.52
N ILE A 630 12.07 -39.81 5.90
CA ILE A 630 13.42 -39.83 6.47
C ILE A 630 13.44 -39.07 7.80
N ALA A 631 12.79 -37.87 7.86
CA ALA A 631 12.74 -37.11 9.10
C ALA A 631 12.07 -37.90 10.24
N ALA A 632 10.94 -38.55 9.97
CA ALA A 632 10.24 -39.39 10.95
C ALA A 632 11.11 -40.60 11.41
N ALA A 633 11.78 -41.29 10.47
CA ALA A 633 12.61 -42.45 10.76
C ALA A 633 13.90 -42.10 11.54
N LYS A 634 14.44 -40.88 11.33
CA LYS A 634 15.72 -40.43 11.92
C LYS A 634 15.56 -39.44 13.07
N GLY A 635 14.34 -39.11 13.48
CA GLY A 635 14.07 -38.16 14.55
C GLY A 635 14.40 -36.70 14.21
N VAL A 636 14.43 -36.34 12.91
CA VAL A 636 14.69 -34.98 12.46
C VAL A 636 13.44 -34.13 12.63
N ARG A 637 13.56 -32.96 13.23
CA ARG A 637 12.48 -32.02 13.38
C ARG A 637 12.25 -31.24 12.08
N ILE A 638 10.99 -31.16 11.60
CA ILE A 638 10.60 -30.31 10.47
C ILE A 638 9.86 -29.06 10.98
N LEU A 639 10.33 -27.88 10.55
CA LEU A 639 9.62 -26.61 10.65
C LEU A 639 9.12 -26.26 9.25
N ASP A 640 7.87 -26.63 8.96
CA ASP A 640 7.26 -26.40 7.63
C ASP A 640 6.63 -25.02 7.58
N ARG A 641 7.09 -24.20 6.63
CA ARG A 641 6.63 -22.81 6.40
C ARG A 641 6.61 -21.95 7.66
N PRO A 642 7.73 -21.89 8.41
CA PRO A 642 7.80 -21.00 9.56
C PRO A 642 7.65 -19.54 9.14
N ASP A 643 7.01 -18.73 9.98
CA ASP A 643 7.05 -17.29 9.84
C ASP A 643 8.46 -16.73 10.14
N ASP A 644 8.68 -15.44 9.86
CA ASP A 644 9.98 -14.79 10.04
C ASP A 644 10.46 -14.84 11.50
N GLY A 645 9.55 -14.70 12.46
CA GLY A 645 9.86 -14.77 13.90
C GLY A 645 10.31 -16.17 14.32
N THR A 646 9.55 -17.19 13.93
CA THR A 646 9.87 -18.61 14.19
C THR A 646 11.19 -19.00 13.51
N MET A 647 11.43 -18.53 12.27
CA MET A 647 12.70 -18.79 11.58
C MET A 647 13.86 -18.11 12.29
N ALA A 648 13.73 -16.85 12.70
CA ALA A 648 14.77 -16.14 13.45
C ALA A 648 15.11 -16.84 14.76
N GLN A 649 14.11 -17.29 15.52
CA GLN A 649 14.30 -18.07 16.73
C GLN A 649 15.03 -19.40 16.45
N ALA A 650 14.69 -20.08 15.35
CA ALA A 650 15.38 -21.32 14.96
C ALA A 650 16.87 -21.08 14.70
N PHE A 651 17.23 -19.98 14.01
CA PHE A 651 18.63 -19.59 13.79
C PHE A 651 19.37 -19.28 15.09
N GLN A 652 18.75 -18.55 16.02
CA GLN A 652 19.36 -18.13 17.28
C GLN A 652 19.50 -19.29 18.29
N ASN A 653 18.55 -20.23 18.30
CA ASN A 653 18.56 -21.35 19.23
C ASN A 653 19.48 -22.48 18.78
N ALA A 654 19.78 -22.60 17.50
CA ALA A 654 20.66 -23.61 16.98
C ALA A 654 22.12 -23.40 17.45
N ALA A 655 22.84 -24.49 17.75
CA ALA A 655 24.27 -24.43 17.99
C ALA A 655 25.00 -24.03 16.70
N MET A 656 24.55 -24.56 15.57
CA MET A 656 25.10 -24.23 14.26
C MET A 656 24.04 -24.23 13.18
N VAL A 657 24.31 -23.50 12.08
CA VAL A 657 23.44 -23.41 10.90
C VAL A 657 24.20 -23.93 9.69
N LEU A 658 23.59 -24.83 8.94
CA LEU A 658 24.12 -25.32 7.67
C LEU A 658 23.76 -24.40 6.50
N VAL A 659 24.78 -23.96 5.78
CA VAL A 659 24.59 -23.22 4.52
C VAL A 659 25.17 -24.04 3.37
N HIS A 660 24.31 -24.77 2.66
CA HIS A 660 24.70 -25.62 1.55
C HIS A 660 24.40 -24.98 0.20
N ALA A 661 25.36 -25.06 -0.70
CA ALA A 661 25.21 -24.84 -2.15
C ALA A 661 26.38 -25.54 -2.86
N GLU A 662 26.10 -26.29 -3.89
CA GLU A 662 27.13 -27.00 -4.67
C GLU A 662 27.74 -26.12 -5.76
N ARG A 663 27.20 -24.92 -5.99
CA ARG A 663 27.63 -24.02 -7.06
C ARG A 663 27.78 -22.58 -6.58
N SER A 664 28.83 -21.96 -7.07
CA SER A 664 29.17 -20.55 -6.83
C SER A 664 28.31 -19.62 -7.71
N LEU A 665 26.98 -19.64 -7.55
CA LEU A 665 26.05 -18.82 -8.31
C LEU A 665 25.45 -17.72 -7.42
N GLY A 666 26.14 -16.61 -7.29
CA GLY A 666 25.74 -15.45 -6.51
C GLY A 666 25.69 -15.69 -4.99
N LEU A 667 25.61 -14.61 -4.26
CA LEU A 667 25.53 -14.63 -2.79
C LEU A 667 24.21 -15.23 -2.29
N LYS A 668 24.29 -16.10 -1.30
CA LYS A 668 23.10 -16.79 -0.75
C LYS A 668 22.51 -15.99 0.41
N LEU A 669 21.24 -15.57 0.33
CA LEU A 669 20.60 -14.84 1.43
C LEU A 669 20.53 -15.62 2.72
N LYS A 670 20.41 -16.98 2.68
CA LYS A 670 20.49 -17.81 3.88
C LYS A 670 21.86 -17.70 4.58
N LEU A 671 22.93 -17.39 3.82
CA LEU A 671 24.25 -17.10 4.38
C LEU A 671 24.23 -15.74 5.10
N ILE A 672 23.63 -14.71 4.48
CA ILE A 672 23.49 -13.39 5.12
C ILE A 672 22.66 -13.50 6.40
N GLN A 673 21.55 -14.25 6.38
CA GLN A 673 20.76 -14.50 7.59
C GLN A 673 21.57 -15.22 8.66
N ALA A 674 22.35 -16.23 8.28
CA ALA A 674 23.23 -16.94 9.22
C ALA A 674 24.32 -16.02 9.81
N LEU A 675 24.89 -15.10 9.01
CA LEU A 675 25.84 -14.10 9.51
C LEU A 675 25.22 -13.18 10.59
N HIS A 676 23.92 -12.86 10.46
CA HIS A 676 23.21 -12.04 11.46
C HIS A 676 22.87 -12.83 12.73
N GLN A 677 22.37 -14.07 12.60
CA GLN A 677 21.60 -14.74 13.65
C GLN A 677 22.23 -16.02 14.21
N ALA A 678 23.16 -16.64 13.46
CA ALA A 678 23.73 -17.93 13.87
C ALA A 678 24.98 -17.77 14.74
N ARG A 679 25.19 -18.73 15.70
CA ARG A 679 26.47 -18.89 16.41
C ARG A 679 27.54 -19.35 15.41
N TRP A 680 27.58 -20.60 15.12
CA TRP A 680 28.49 -21.21 14.14
C TRP A 680 27.78 -21.41 12.79
N ILE A 681 28.52 -21.24 11.71
CA ILE A 681 28.05 -21.48 10.35
C ILE A 681 28.86 -22.60 9.76
N VAL A 682 28.23 -23.72 9.44
CA VAL A 682 28.84 -24.81 8.67
C VAL A 682 28.46 -24.61 7.21
N ALA A 683 29.43 -24.23 6.37
CA ALA A 683 29.15 -23.82 5.01
C ALA A 683 29.88 -24.68 3.99
N HIS A 684 29.17 -25.10 2.93
CA HIS A 684 29.81 -25.64 1.74
C HIS A 684 30.65 -24.53 1.07
N GLU A 685 31.89 -24.86 0.67
CA GLU A 685 32.81 -23.85 0.08
C GLU A 685 32.18 -23.04 -1.04
N ALA A 686 31.41 -23.68 -1.94
CA ALA A 686 30.72 -22.99 -3.03
C ALA A 686 29.62 -22.03 -2.53
N ALA A 687 29.10 -22.18 -1.33
CA ALA A 687 28.11 -21.26 -0.76
C ALA A 687 28.71 -19.93 -0.30
N LEU A 688 30.01 -19.88 -0.10
CA LEU A 688 30.77 -18.71 0.33
C LEU A 688 31.23 -17.82 -0.83
N ALA A 689 30.97 -18.24 -2.05
CA ALA A 689 31.35 -17.47 -3.24
C ALA A 689 30.77 -16.06 -3.21
N GLY A 690 31.65 -15.06 -3.30
CA GLY A 690 31.30 -13.64 -3.22
C GLY A 690 31.31 -13.05 -1.80
N LEU A 691 31.47 -13.86 -0.77
CA LEU A 691 31.75 -13.41 0.58
C LEU A 691 33.27 -13.32 0.79
N ASP A 692 33.75 -12.19 1.21
CA ASP A 692 35.11 -12.06 1.73
C ASP A 692 35.13 -12.55 3.19
N TRP A 693 35.27 -13.87 3.35
CA TRP A 693 35.11 -14.54 4.62
C TRP A 693 36.45 -14.94 5.25
N THR A 694 36.43 -14.96 6.56
CA THR A 694 37.56 -15.44 7.36
C THR A 694 37.06 -16.42 8.45
N PRO A 695 37.91 -17.28 8.99
CA PRO A 695 37.52 -18.18 10.09
C PRO A 695 36.98 -17.48 11.33
N GLU A 696 37.44 -16.24 11.58
CA GLU A 696 37.01 -15.40 12.72
C GLU A 696 35.51 -15.02 12.62
N MET A 697 34.90 -15.16 11.43
CA MET A 697 33.46 -15.03 11.27
C MET A 697 32.65 -16.20 11.84
N GLY A 698 33.30 -17.17 12.49
CA GLY A 698 32.63 -18.37 13.01
C GLY A 698 32.10 -19.27 11.89
N ILE A 699 32.85 -19.37 10.77
CA ILE A 699 32.53 -20.20 9.62
C ILE A 699 33.47 -21.39 9.57
N VAL A 700 32.90 -22.59 9.44
CA VAL A 700 33.63 -23.84 9.23
C VAL A 700 33.20 -24.40 7.87
N THR A 701 34.15 -24.69 7.00
CA THR A 701 33.86 -25.12 5.63
C THR A 701 33.88 -26.63 5.44
N TYR A 702 33.13 -27.09 4.43
CA TYR A 702 33.15 -28.50 3.96
C TYR A 702 32.92 -28.56 2.44
N HIS A 703 33.25 -29.69 1.81
CA HIS A 703 33.11 -29.90 0.35
C HIS A 703 32.50 -31.27 -0.02
N SER A 704 32.39 -32.21 0.95
CA SER A 704 31.80 -33.53 0.73
C SER A 704 30.96 -33.95 1.98
N PRO A 705 30.16 -35.04 1.89
CA PRO A 705 29.42 -35.56 3.03
C PRO A 705 30.32 -35.94 4.22
N GLU A 706 31.50 -36.52 3.94
CA GLU A 706 32.47 -36.91 4.94
C GLU A 706 33.05 -35.71 5.66
N SER A 707 33.51 -34.70 4.91
CA SER A 707 34.01 -33.44 5.48
C SER A 707 32.94 -32.61 6.15
N LEU A 708 31.62 -32.81 5.85
CA LEU A 708 30.52 -32.22 6.60
C LEU A 708 30.49 -32.69 8.04
N ALA A 709 30.65 -34.01 8.29
CA ALA A 709 30.68 -34.56 9.64
C ALA A 709 31.86 -33.99 10.45
N GLU A 710 33.04 -33.89 9.83
CA GLU A 710 34.24 -33.30 10.43
C GLU A 710 34.03 -31.81 10.77
N ALA A 711 33.43 -31.05 9.85
CA ALA A 711 33.13 -29.61 10.02
C ALA A 711 32.13 -29.39 11.17
N VAL A 712 31.12 -30.25 11.28
CA VAL A 712 30.13 -30.23 12.36
C VAL A 712 30.83 -30.54 13.69
N GLU A 713 31.67 -31.56 13.73
CA GLU A 713 32.42 -31.93 14.95
C GLU A 713 33.37 -30.82 15.39
N LYS A 714 34.08 -30.17 14.45
CA LYS A 714 34.93 -29.00 14.69
C LYS A 714 34.15 -27.84 15.29
N ALA A 715 32.99 -27.52 14.72
CA ALA A 715 32.12 -26.44 15.23
C ALA A 715 31.60 -26.77 16.65
N LEU A 716 31.25 -28.02 16.95
CA LEU A 716 30.79 -28.47 18.27
C LEU A 716 31.86 -28.42 19.33
N LYS A 717 33.13 -28.63 18.98
CA LYS A 717 34.28 -28.55 19.89
C LYS A 717 34.77 -27.15 20.14
N SER A 718 34.35 -26.19 19.31
CA SER A 718 34.74 -24.78 19.42
C SER A 718 33.90 -24.10 20.50
N PRO A 719 34.49 -23.43 21.50
CA PRO A 719 33.74 -22.79 22.56
C PRO A 719 32.92 -21.61 22.01
N TRP A 720 31.77 -21.39 22.62
CA TRP A 720 30.95 -20.21 22.31
C TRP A 720 30.62 -19.49 23.63
N ASP A 721 31.38 -18.48 23.94
CA ASP A 721 31.23 -17.61 25.10
C ASP A 721 31.03 -16.14 24.67
N THR A 722 30.91 -15.24 25.61
CA THR A 722 30.72 -13.80 25.35
C THR A 722 31.88 -13.21 24.55
N GLN A 723 33.13 -13.61 24.79
CA GLN A 723 34.29 -13.10 24.05
C GLN A 723 34.28 -13.58 22.60
N GLN A 724 33.99 -14.85 22.36
CA GLN A 724 33.86 -15.41 21.02
C GLN A 724 32.67 -14.76 20.25
N ALA A 725 31.53 -14.58 20.91
CA ALA A 725 30.36 -13.93 20.31
C ALA A 725 30.66 -12.50 19.83
N GLU A 726 31.35 -11.69 20.63
CA GLU A 726 31.74 -10.31 20.24
C GLU A 726 32.81 -10.32 19.13
N ALA A 727 33.77 -11.22 19.15
CA ALA A 727 34.78 -11.35 18.09
C ALA A 727 34.12 -11.71 16.74
N VAL A 728 33.23 -12.70 16.74
CA VAL A 728 32.48 -13.12 15.56
C VAL A 728 31.58 -11.98 15.03
N LYS A 729 30.92 -11.28 15.93
CA LYS A 729 30.07 -10.11 15.56
C LYS A 729 30.89 -9.00 14.90
N ALA A 730 32.09 -8.70 15.45
CA ALA A 730 32.99 -7.72 14.87
C ALA A 730 33.45 -8.14 13.46
N ALA A 731 33.85 -9.40 13.27
CA ALA A 731 34.28 -9.94 11.99
C ALA A 731 33.16 -9.95 10.94
N ARG A 732 31.89 -10.15 11.34
CA ARG A 732 30.70 -10.14 10.44
C ARG A 732 30.18 -8.75 10.14
N ARG A 733 30.64 -7.69 10.84
CA ARG A 733 30.10 -6.33 10.73
C ARG A 733 29.99 -5.79 9.30
N PRO A 734 30.97 -5.99 8.39
CA PRO A 734 30.86 -5.47 7.01
C PRO A 734 29.62 -5.99 6.26
N TRP A 735 29.11 -7.17 6.62
CA TRP A 735 27.97 -7.84 6.00
C TRP A 735 26.67 -7.69 6.78
N THR A 736 26.73 -7.47 8.09
CA THR A 736 25.56 -7.32 8.95
C THR A 736 25.18 -5.86 9.19
N GLN A 737 26.12 -4.94 9.00
CA GLN A 737 25.91 -3.50 9.11
C GLN A 737 26.53 -2.76 7.91
N PRO A 738 26.13 -3.10 6.67
CA PRO A 738 26.65 -2.40 5.50
C PRO A 738 26.22 -0.93 5.51
N SER A 739 26.97 -0.08 4.80
CA SER A 739 26.57 1.30 4.57
C SER A 739 25.16 1.35 3.99
N SER A 740 24.32 2.24 4.50
CA SER A 740 22.95 2.38 4.01
C SER A 740 22.97 2.78 2.53
N ILE A 741 22.12 2.14 1.75
CA ILE A 741 21.90 2.48 0.34
C ILE A 741 21.44 3.95 0.19
N ALA A 742 20.75 4.50 1.18
CA ALA A 742 20.33 5.90 1.19
C ALA A 742 21.54 6.86 1.24
N THR A 743 22.55 6.55 2.07
CA THR A 743 23.79 7.36 2.16
C THR A 743 24.59 7.33 0.86
N LEU A 744 24.47 6.27 0.06
CA LEU A 744 25.13 6.17 -1.25
C LEU A 744 24.36 6.91 -2.35
N LEU A 745 23.09 7.21 -2.10
CA LEU A 745 22.24 7.98 -3.00
C LEU A 745 22.40 9.50 -2.81
N ASP A 746 22.68 9.96 -1.60
CA ASP A 746 22.96 11.37 -1.31
C ASP A 746 24.31 11.81 -1.88
#